data_50b4f90b918afd67a0b3761feb11474f
#
_entry.id   50b4f90b918afd67a0b3761feb11474f
#
_cell.length_a   1.000
_cell.length_b   1.000
_cell.length_c   1.000
_cell.angle_alpha   90.00
_cell.angle_beta   90.00
_cell.angle_gamma   90.00
#
_symmetry.space_group_name_H-M   'P 1'
#
loop_
_entity.id
_entity.type
_entity.pdbx_description
1 polymer ?
#
loop_
_entity_poly.entity_id
_entity_poly.type
_entity_poly.pdbx_seq_one_letter_code
_entity_poly.pdbx_strand_id
1 'polypeptide(L)'
;MPRHKRRTRRRRNPHSELANSYFSGARVNYGSPCTSSEGRLCDIFRELPVWNEFFWQVGLELRELSPGRLSLVEMHGSYVSLEMPERKQAAATLLYYLLTLHRCVVSVALNGYIFKSHHELICDGLGRSPSLSKLKLCLLNVATLAAESFSVALPHMNHLREFEVRQVHFDRTFTEGLSRFLASTKSLTTLTISHVHVDSEDAFVILRGLQRNTTITKLAVNTCIMNPVCGCGIIFADYLRRNRTLRSLSVMSRYMKDVVELRLIIEALFPNDTLAELNLSHFSLECENIQRITSLLRKNRSLKSFNLLGCVWHQPAWESCASESTQHMEKFGKVSSRIHPWLVALTENKTLVELTLDLSCFNVAECCSFIKALASCASLKRITVERLQREDVTEICRAMREMGTRLQFFLGMHYAIQDPVVTLTECKELTCVSFDSTDVHEPDSLRTTLRLLPSCTHVTSLCLRVSQELLNSQVSSLIAQYVAGTRVLRELALAFFFDSDTWDIVDAPERALVRALSVNKSIRRLSIRGLLFNDTETRMLADLVQSSRVIYHLSFYPDNYESAASLIQSLSANISSNYTLLGMQLSQRQELGHDWFTIVDVTRRNSSLVTRAAHFVMGMRHKYCAEAVELVHFNPGLVALVQEHASIDENEAVSRIKSSLKSFDDMDDFMSVAGVVRDRVTCHKRDDGQKQLVDLNQYCWLHIRQYLKVGDILDAQ
;
A
#
# COMPACT_ATOMS: atom_id res chain seq x y z
N MET A 1 -62.21 -21.45 -21.58
CA MET A 1 -61.49 -21.48 -20.28
C MET A 1 -60.35 -20.43 -20.32
N PRO A 2 -60.42 -19.36 -19.55
CA PRO A 2 -59.36 -18.34 -19.56
C PRO A 2 -58.25 -18.74 -18.62
N ARG A 3 -56.98 -18.68 -19.13
CA ARG A 3 -55.74 -18.90 -18.37
C ARG A 3 -55.53 -17.76 -17.38
N HIS A 4 -55.66 -18.02 -16.10
CA HIS A 4 -55.21 -17.13 -15.01
C HIS A 4 -53.68 -16.96 -15.08
N LYS A 5 -53.21 -15.80 -15.55
CA LYS A 5 -51.81 -15.33 -15.31
C LYS A 5 -51.66 -15.04 -13.81
N ARG A 6 -51.01 -15.93 -13.08
CA ARG A 6 -50.52 -15.65 -11.74
C ARG A 6 -49.46 -14.53 -11.83
N ARG A 7 -49.87 -13.28 -11.52
CA ARG A 7 -48.95 -12.18 -11.21
C ARG A 7 -48.23 -12.56 -9.91
N THR A 8 -46.97 -13.01 -10.02
CA THR A 8 -46.07 -13.09 -8.88
C THR A 8 -45.90 -11.69 -8.33
N ARG A 9 -46.54 -11.36 -7.23
CA ARG A 9 -46.26 -10.17 -6.42
C ARG A 9 -44.78 -10.30 -6.00
N ARG A 10 -43.86 -9.55 -6.64
CA ARG A 10 -42.52 -9.32 -6.11
C ARG A 10 -42.71 -8.78 -4.69
N ARG A 11 -42.32 -9.53 -3.67
CA ARG A 11 -42.22 -9.02 -2.30
C ARG A 11 -41.34 -7.77 -2.34
N ARG A 12 -41.93 -6.62 -2.07
CA ARG A 12 -41.18 -5.37 -1.92
C ARG A 12 -40.22 -5.59 -0.77
N ASN A 13 -38.93 -5.23 -1.01
CA ASN A 13 -37.90 -5.36 0.01
C ASN A 13 -38.03 -4.17 0.97
N PRO A 14 -38.26 -4.40 2.29
CA PRO A 14 -38.43 -3.33 3.26
C PRO A 14 -37.21 -2.37 3.31
N HIS A 15 -36.00 -2.87 3.06
CA HIS A 15 -34.82 -2.05 3.03
C HIS A 15 -34.77 -1.08 1.84
N SER A 16 -35.33 -1.47 0.69
CA SER A 16 -35.46 -0.58 -0.48
C SER A 16 -36.44 0.56 -0.26
N GLU A 17 -37.53 0.30 0.47
CA GLU A 17 -38.51 1.34 0.80
C GLU A 17 -37.96 2.34 1.82
N LEU A 18 -37.27 1.86 2.85
CA LEU A 18 -36.58 2.69 3.83
C LEU A 18 -35.52 3.60 3.15
N ALA A 19 -34.72 3.03 2.28
CA ALA A 19 -33.68 3.77 1.57
C ALA A 19 -34.29 4.86 0.67
N ASN A 20 -35.34 4.56 -0.09
CA ASN A 20 -36.02 5.52 -0.96
C ASN A 20 -36.65 6.68 -0.19
N SER A 21 -37.18 6.43 1.01
CA SER A 21 -37.77 7.48 1.84
C SER A 21 -36.73 8.43 2.44
N TYR A 22 -35.54 7.91 2.77
CA TYR A 22 -34.50 8.65 3.48
C TYR A 22 -33.91 9.80 2.64
N PHE A 23 -33.70 9.56 1.33
CA PHE A 23 -33.08 10.53 0.42
C PHE A 23 -34.10 11.20 -0.52
N SER A 24 -35.38 11.15 -0.21
CA SER A 24 -36.41 11.83 -1.03
C SER A 24 -36.16 13.34 -1.05
N GLY A 25 -36.04 13.94 -2.25
CA GLY A 25 -35.74 15.36 -2.43
C GLY A 25 -34.26 15.75 -2.41
N ALA A 26 -33.33 14.80 -2.30
CA ALA A 26 -31.91 15.07 -2.44
C ALA A 26 -31.55 15.54 -3.86
N ARG A 27 -30.50 16.40 -3.98
CA ARG A 27 -30.00 16.88 -5.30
C ARG A 27 -29.50 15.76 -6.19
N VAL A 28 -28.94 14.69 -5.60
CA VAL A 28 -28.41 13.51 -6.27
C VAL A 28 -29.38 12.37 -6.11
N ASN A 29 -29.70 11.68 -7.21
CA ASN A 29 -30.53 10.49 -7.15
C ASN A 29 -29.68 9.27 -6.78
N TYR A 30 -29.49 9.00 -5.51
CA TYR A 30 -28.73 7.86 -4.99
C TYR A 30 -29.31 6.50 -5.39
N GLY A 31 -30.57 6.44 -5.78
CA GLY A 31 -31.24 5.22 -6.24
C GLY A 31 -31.08 4.95 -7.75
N SER A 32 -30.32 5.77 -8.48
CA SER A 32 -30.09 5.57 -9.91
C SER A 32 -29.22 4.32 -10.16
N PRO A 33 -29.53 3.55 -11.23
CA PRO A 33 -28.73 2.38 -11.57
C PRO A 33 -27.35 2.80 -12.11
N CYS A 34 -26.38 1.88 -12.03
CA CYS A 34 -25.05 2.07 -12.57
C CYS A 34 -25.07 2.31 -14.08
N THR A 35 -24.48 3.43 -14.51
CA THR A 35 -24.38 3.83 -15.92
C THR A 35 -23.06 3.39 -16.56
N SER A 36 -22.18 2.68 -15.84
CA SER A 36 -20.89 2.19 -16.34
C SER A 36 -21.09 1.26 -17.55
N SER A 37 -20.34 1.51 -18.62
CA SER A 37 -20.25 0.65 -19.80
C SER A 37 -18.79 0.62 -20.30
N GLU A 38 -18.50 -0.16 -21.33
CA GLU A 38 -17.18 -0.18 -21.95
C GLU A 38 -16.84 1.23 -22.48
N GLY A 39 -15.69 1.75 -22.03
CA GLY A 39 -15.23 3.10 -22.40
C GLY A 39 -15.95 4.26 -21.71
N ARG A 40 -16.97 4.02 -20.88
CA ARG A 40 -17.71 5.07 -20.16
C ARG A 40 -17.70 4.85 -18.65
N LEU A 41 -17.33 5.89 -17.91
CA LEU A 41 -17.41 5.90 -16.45
C LEU A 41 -18.88 5.98 -15.99
N CYS A 42 -19.17 5.40 -14.84
CA CYS A 42 -20.44 5.60 -14.16
C CYS A 42 -20.58 7.06 -13.69
N ASP A 43 -21.79 7.59 -13.69
CA ASP A 43 -22.04 8.98 -13.27
C ASP A 43 -21.62 9.25 -11.81
N ILE A 44 -21.60 8.23 -10.96
CA ILE A 44 -21.09 8.31 -9.57
C ILE A 44 -19.66 8.88 -9.49
N PHE A 45 -18.84 8.71 -10.54
CA PHE A 45 -17.48 9.27 -10.57
C PHE A 45 -17.43 10.80 -10.60
N ARG A 46 -18.49 11.43 -11.11
CA ARG A 46 -18.65 12.89 -11.09
C ARG A 46 -19.14 13.37 -9.73
N GLU A 47 -19.85 12.53 -9.00
CA GLU A 47 -20.53 12.83 -7.75
C GLU A 47 -19.78 12.28 -6.52
N LEU A 48 -18.57 11.73 -6.72
CA LEU A 48 -17.77 11.16 -5.63
C LEU A 48 -17.64 12.07 -4.40
N PRO A 49 -17.43 13.40 -4.52
CA PRO A 49 -17.38 14.27 -3.36
C PRO A 49 -18.66 14.21 -2.53
N VAL A 50 -19.83 14.25 -3.19
CA VAL A 50 -21.14 14.23 -2.51
C VAL A 50 -21.39 12.90 -1.79
N TRP A 51 -21.03 11.77 -2.42
CA TRP A 51 -21.11 10.45 -1.77
C TRP A 51 -20.16 10.35 -0.58
N ASN A 52 -18.95 10.91 -0.71
CA ASN A 52 -17.96 10.86 0.33
C ASN A 52 -18.26 11.77 1.52
N GLU A 53 -19.09 12.80 1.40
CA GLU A 53 -19.55 13.59 2.55
C GLU A 53 -20.22 12.72 3.62
N PHE A 54 -20.96 11.67 3.20
CA PHE A 54 -21.58 10.73 4.13
C PHE A 54 -20.58 9.69 4.66
N PHE A 55 -19.75 9.12 3.77
CA PHE A 55 -18.79 8.09 4.18
C PHE A 55 -17.69 8.64 5.08
N TRP A 56 -17.27 9.87 4.82
CA TRP A 56 -16.34 10.60 5.67
C TRP A 56 -16.74 10.59 7.14
N GLN A 57 -18.02 10.78 7.42
CA GLN A 57 -18.56 10.85 8.76
C GLN A 57 -18.52 9.54 9.55
N VAL A 58 -18.25 8.45 8.88
CA VAL A 58 -18.07 7.11 9.47
C VAL A 58 -16.67 6.53 9.27
N GLY A 59 -15.72 7.37 8.90
CA GLY A 59 -14.32 6.98 8.70
C GLY A 59 -14.06 6.14 7.45
N LEU A 60 -14.93 6.26 6.44
CA LEU A 60 -14.83 5.57 5.16
C LEU A 60 -14.74 6.59 4.02
N GLU A 61 -14.18 6.17 2.90
CA GLU A 61 -14.23 6.93 1.65
C GLU A 61 -14.31 6.02 0.42
N LEU A 62 -14.99 6.52 -0.59
CA LEU A 62 -15.09 5.87 -1.89
C LEU A 62 -13.98 6.39 -2.79
N ARG A 63 -13.10 5.49 -3.25
CA ARG A 63 -11.95 5.78 -4.11
C ARG A 63 -11.98 4.94 -5.38
N GLU A 64 -11.38 5.46 -6.44
CA GLU A 64 -11.10 4.67 -7.63
C GLU A 64 -9.92 3.72 -7.37
N LEU A 65 -10.16 2.43 -7.55
CA LEU A 65 -9.16 1.37 -7.38
C LEU A 65 -8.38 1.13 -8.68
N SER A 66 -9.10 1.13 -9.78
CA SER A 66 -8.60 1.04 -11.14
C SER A 66 -9.61 1.73 -12.06
N PRO A 67 -9.26 2.06 -13.32
CA PRO A 67 -10.14 2.81 -14.19
C PRO A 67 -11.57 2.25 -14.26
N GLY A 68 -12.53 3.06 -13.83
CA GLY A 68 -13.93 2.69 -13.79
C GLY A 68 -14.37 1.73 -12.69
N ARG A 69 -13.50 1.42 -11.72
CA ARG A 69 -13.79 0.54 -10.58
C ARG A 69 -13.56 1.23 -9.26
N LEU A 70 -14.55 1.21 -8.40
CA LEU A 70 -14.56 1.87 -7.10
C LEU A 70 -14.30 0.88 -5.96
N SER A 71 -13.62 1.38 -4.96
CA SER A 71 -13.42 0.73 -3.66
C SER A 71 -13.87 1.65 -2.53
N LEU A 72 -14.66 1.14 -1.60
CA LEU A 72 -14.87 1.79 -0.31
C LEU A 72 -13.74 1.37 0.62
N VAL A 73 -12.97 2.33 1.12
CA VAL A 73 -11.79 2.08 1.96
C VAL A 73 -11.91 2.76 3.31
N GLU A 74 -11.21 2.24 4.29
CA GLU A 74 -11.08 2.86 5.61
C GLU A 74 -10.09 4.02 5.55
N MET A 75 -10.44 5.13 6.18
CA MET A 75 -9.58 6.31 6.27
C MET A 75 -8.63 6.17 7.45
N HIS A 76 -7.34 6.28 7.18
CA HIS A 76 -6.33 6.25 8.22
C HIS A 76 -6.31 7.57 9.01
N GLY A 77 -6.30 7.46 10.33
CA GLY A 77 -6.12 8.62 11.22
C GLY A 77 -7.36 9.48 11.46
N SER A 78 -8.52 9.08 10.96
CA SER A 78 -9.78 9.80 11.26
C SER A 78 -10.42 9.27 12.52
N TYR A 79 -10.33 9.99 13.61
CA TYR A 79 -11.28 9.81 14.71
C TYR A 79 -12.58 10.51 14.34
N VAL A 80 -13.53 9.74 13.91
CA VAL A 80 -14.86 10.26 13.63
C VAL A 80 -15.59 10.41 14.95
N SER A 81 -16.29 11.53 15.13
CA SER A 81 -17.22 11.70 16.23
C SER A 81 -18.28 10.61 16.16
N LEU A 82 -18.21 9.66 17.10
CA LEU A 82 -18.96 8.40 17.07
C LEU A 82 -20.44 8.54 17.44
N GLU A 83 -20.90 9.75 17.77
CA GLU A 83 -22.15 9.96 18.49
C GLU A 83 -23.39 10.31 17.64
N MET A 84 -23.28 10.39 16.31
CA MET A 84 -24.41 10.78 15.47
C MET A 84 -25.08 9.57 14.79
N PRO A 85 -26.16 8.99 15.36
CA PRO A 85 -26.86 7.82 14.80
C PRO A 85 -27.39 8.06 13.39
N GLU A 86 -27.91 9.27 13.11
CA GLU A 86 -28.46 9.64 11.81
C GLU A 86 -27.42 9.58 10.69
N ARG A 87 -26.18 9.98 10.96
CA ARG A 87 -25.08 9.91 9.99
C ARG A 87 -24.68 8.48 9.65
N LYS A 88 -24.68 7.59 10.66
CA LYS A 88 -24.42 6.18 10.45
C LYS A 88 -25.51 5.52 9.61
N GLN A 89 -26.77 5.88 9.87
CA GLN A 89 -27.92 5.41 9.08
C GLN A 89 -27.81 5.88 7.62
N ALA A 90 -27.47 7.15 7.39
CA ALA A 90 -27.28 7.67 6.05
C ALA A 90 -26.17 6.93 5.29
N ALA A 91 -25.00 6.76 5.91
CA ALA A 91 -23.88 6.05 5.33
C ALA A 91 -24.22 4.56 5.05
N ALA A 92 -24.92 3.87 5.96
CA ALA A 92 -25.34 2.50 5.77
C ALA A 92 -26.35 2.36 4.62
N THR A 93 -27.26 3.32 4.51
CA THR A 93 -28.25 3.37 3.40
C THR A 93 -27.58 3.60 2.06
N LEU A 94 -26.61 4.53 1.99
CA LEU A 94 -25.81 4.75 0.79
C LEU A 94 -24.96 3.54 0.42
N LEU A 95 -24.38 2.86 1.40
CA LEU A 95 -23.64 1.63 1.17
C LEU A 95 -24.53 0.54 0.58
N TYR A 96 -25.76 0.41 1.07
CA TYR A 96 -26.73 -0.50 0.48
C TYR A 96 -27.03 -0.19 -0.99
N TYR A 97 -27.24 1.07 -1.37
CA TYR A 97 -27.41 1.47 -2.77
C TYR A 97 -26.16 1.18 -3.62
N LEU A 98 -24.97 1.52 -3.12
CA LEU A 98 -23.73 1.22 -3.80
C LEU A 98 -23.60 -0.26 -4.13
N LEU A 99 -23.84 -1.12 -3.14
CA LEU A 99 -23.69 -2.55 -3.28
C LEU A 99 -24.74 -3.18 -4.20
N THR A 100 -25.99 -2.69 -4.16
CA THR A 100 -27.10 -3.31 -4.90
C THR A 100 -27.29 -2.75 -6.30
N LEU A 101 -26.91 -1.51 -6.55
CA LEU A 101 -27.20 -0.81 -7.81
C LEU A 101 -25.94 -0.56 -8.66
N HIS A 102 -24.75 -0.41 -8.05
CA HIS A 102 -23.55 0.00 -8.77
C HIS A 102 -22.55 -1.13 -8.97
N ARG A 103 -22.56 -1.73 -10.17
CA ARG A 103 -21.60 -2.77 -10.57
C ARG A 103 -20.15 -2.26 -10.70
N CYS A 104 -19.92 -0.95 -10.70
CA CYS A 104 -18.59 -0.37 -10.67
C CYS A 104 -17.93 -0.46 -9.28
N VAL A 105 -18.68 -0.73 -8.21
CA VAL A 105 -18.15 -0.94 -6.85
C VAL A 105 -17.73 -2.40 -6.70
N VAL A 106 -16.42 -2.63 -6.63
CA VAL A 106 -15.85 -3.99 -6.65
C VAL A 106 -15.14 -4.38 -5.35
N SER A 107 -14.87 -3.42 -4.49
CA SER A 107 -14.14 -3.64 -3.24
C SER A 107 -14.78 -2.83 -2.10
N VAL A 108 -14.89 -3.44 -0.93
CA VAL A 108 -15.43 -2.79 0.27
C VAL A 108 -14.60 -3.17 1.49
N ALA A 109 -14.13 -2.16 2.23
CA ALA A 109 -13.63 -2.32 3.58
C ALA A 109 -14.70 -1.85 4.58
N LEU A 110 -15.01 -2.69 5.55
CA LEU A 110 -15.96 -2.39 6.62
C LEU A 110 -15.23 -2.24 7.94
N ASN A 111 -15.51 -1.14 8.63
CA ASN A 111 -15.07 -0.93 10.00
C ASN A 111 -16.19 -1.26 11.00
N GLY A 112 -15.83 -1.43 12.28
CA GLY A 112 -16.76 -1.77 13.33
C GLY A 112 -17.82 -0.70 13.60
N TYR A 113 -17.60 0.55 13.22
CA TYR A 113 -18.49 1.67 13.57
C TYR A 113 -19.83 1.62 12.85
N ILE A 114 -19.80 1.39 11.53
CA ILE A 114 -21.02 1.30 10.72
C ILE A 114 -21.61 -0.10 10.79
N PHE A 115 -20.77 -1.13 10.83
CA PHE A 115 -21.22 -2.52 10.77
C PHE A 115 -22.01 -2.92 12.02
N LYS A 116 -21.53 -2.56 13.22
CA LYS A 116 -22.18 -2.91 14.50
C LYS A 116 -23.63 -2.43 14.61
N SER A 117 -23.92 -1.24 14.09
CA SER A 117 -25.24 -0.61 14.21
C SER A 117 -26.22 -0.96 13.08
N HIS A 118 -25.71 -1.35 11.90
CA HIS A 118 -26.52 -1.52 10.67
C HIS A 118 -26.19 -2.81 9.93
N HIS A 119 -25.77 -3.87 10.66
CA HIS A 119 -25.30 -5.14 10.09
C HIS A 119 -26.32 -5.80 9.17
N GLU A 120 -27.62 -5.78 9.49
CA GLU A 120 -28.66 -6.39 8.66
C GLU A 120 -28.74 -5.76 7.26
N LEU A 121 -28.81 -4.42 7.21
CA LEU A 121 -28.89 -3.66 5.96
C LEU A 121 -27.60 -3.87 5.12
N ILE A 122 -26.44 -3.82 5.77
CA ILE A 122 -25.16 -4.00 5.11
C ILE A 122 -25.02 -5.44 4.58
N CYS A 123 -25.37 -6.44 5.37
CA CYS A 123 -25.31 -7.85 4.97
C CYS A 123 -26.27 -8.17 3.83
N ASP A 124 -27.50 -7.61 3.82
CA ASP A 124 -28.41 -7.73 2.68
C ASP A 124 -27.80 -7.11 1.42
N GLY A 125 -27.18 -5.93 1.53
CA GLY A 125 -26.48 -5.28 0.43
C GLY A 125 -25.30 -6.12 -0.10
N LEU A 126 -24.45 -6.65 0.78
CA LEU A 126 -23.32 -7.50 0.42
C LEU A 126 -23.76 -8.77 -0.32
N GLY A 127 -24.81 -9.45 0.19
CA GLY A 127 -25.33 -10.68 -0.42
C GLY A 127 -25.98 -10.46 -1.79
N ARG A 128 -26.40 -9.23 -2.10
CA ARG A 128 -27.03 -8.85 -3.39
C ARG A 128 -26.08 -8.19 -4.37
N SER A 129 -24.87 -7.89 -3.95
CA SER A 129 -23.93 -7.20 -4.82
C SER A 129 -23.56 -8.04 -6.05
N PRO A 130 -23.73 -7.50 -7.28
CA PRO A 130 -23.43 -8.26 -8.49
C PRO A 130 -21.95 -8.24 -8.85
N SER A 131 -21.12 -7.45 -8.17
CA SER A 131 -19.76 -7.13 -8.61
C SER A 131 -18.73 -7.14 -7.49
N LEU A 132 -19.13 -7.32 -6.25
CA LEU A 132 -18.21 -7.32 -5.12
C LEU A 132 -17.23 -8.48 -5.23
N SER A 133 -15.97 -8.15 -5.51
CA SER A 133 -14.91 -9.13 -5.65
C SER A 133 -13.92 -9.13 -4.49
N LYS A 134 -13.88 -8.05 -3.71
CA LYS A 134 -12.99 -7.91 -2.55
C LYS A 134 -13.74 -7.37 -1.35
N LEU A 135 -13.63 -8.07 -0.23
CA LEU A 135 -14.19 -7.67 1.05
C LEU A 135 -13.12 -7.70 2.13
N LYS A 136 -13.00 -6.60 2.86
CA LYS A 136 -12.13 -6.48 4.02
C LYS A 136 -12.95 -6.14 5.25
N LEU A 137 -12.77 -6.91 6.30
CA LEU A 137 -13.38 -6.69 7.61
C LEU A 137 -12.31 -6.29 8.62
N CYS A 138 -12.46 -5.09 9.19
CA CYS A 138 -11.64 -4.59 10.31
C CYS A 138 -12.58 -4.34 11.50
N LEU A 139 -12.97 -5.39 12.21
CA LEU A 139 -14.02 -5.35 13.20
C LEU A 139 -13.48 -5.68 14.59
N LEU A 140 -13.33 -4.67 15.44
CA LEU A 140 -13.08 -4.87 16.86
C LEU A 140 -14.40 -5.29 17.53
N ASN A 141 -14.48 -6.51 18.07
CA ASN A 141 -15.63 -7.06 18.79
C ASN A 141 -16.95 -7.02 17.99
N VAL A 142 -17.19 -8.02 17.16
CA VAL A 142 -18.45 -8.22 16.46
C VAL A 142 -19.48 -8.73 17.47
N ALA A 143 -20.62 -8.03 17.61
CA ALA A 143 -21.72 -8.54 18.40
C ALA A 143 -22.30 -9.81 17.73
N THR A 144 -22.78 -10.76 18.52
CA THR A 144 -23.31 -12.07 18.04
C THR A 144 -24.35 -11.91 16.94
N LEU A 145 -25.27 -10.95 17.06
CA LEU A 145 -26.28 -10.66 16.03
C LEU A 145 -25.68 -10.23 14.69
N ALA A 146 -24.60 -9.45 14.72
CA ALA A 146 -23.91 -9.05 13.51
C ALA A 146 -23.16 -10.24 12.87
N ALA A 147 -22.63 -11.15 13.68
CA ALA A 147 -22.01 -12.39 13.24
C ALA A 147 -23.04 -13.32 12.56
N GLU A 148 -24.24 -13.43 13.11
CA GLU A 148 -25.34 -14.20 12.51
C GLU A 148 -25.76 -13.63 11.15
N SER A 149 -26.02 -12.32 11.07
CA SER A 149 -26.38 -11.65 9.82
C SER A 149 -25.32 -11.85 8.75
N PHE A 150 -24.04 -11.75 9.11
CA PHE A 150 -22.93 -11.93 8.18
C PHE A 150 -22.80 -13.39 7.73
N SER A 151 -22.95 -14.35 8.64
CA SER A 151 -22.91 -15.79 8.34
C SER A 151 -24.01 -16.22 7.36
N VAL A 152 -25.17 -15.56 7.40
CA VAL A 152 -26.27 -15.76 6.44
C VAL A 152 -25.93 -15.13 5.07
N ALA A 153 -25.26 -13.98 5.05
CA ALA A 153 -24.94 -13.26 3.81
C ALA A 153 -23.77 -13.90 3.02
N LEU A 154 -22.79 -14.48 3.71
CA LEU A 154 -21.58 -15.04 3.09
C LEU A 154 -21.84 -16.00 1.93
N PRO A 155 -22.74 -16.99 2.01
CA PRO A 155 -23.00 -17.94 0.91
C PRO A 155 -23.55 -17.28 -0.36
N HIS A 156 -24.09 -16.05 -0.24
CA HIS A 156 -24.65 -15.31 -1.37
C HIS A 156 -23.63 -14.45 -2.11
N MET A 157 -22.41 -14.30 -1.57
CA MET A 157 -21.32 -13.51 -2.18
C MET A 157 -20.58 -14.32 -3.27
N ASN A 158 -21.29 -14.71 -4.32
CA ASN A 158 -20.78 -15.62 -5.36
C ASN A 158 -19.63 -15.04 -6.22
N HIS A 159 -19.40 -13.74 -6.17
CA HIS A 159 -18.36 -13.04 -6.93
C HIS A 159 -17.13 -12.71 -6.09
N LEU A 160 -17.14 -13.03 -4.79
CA LEU A 160 -16.07 -12.69 -3.87
C LEU A 160 -14.81 -13.52 -4.21
N ARG A 161 -13.73 -12.82 -4.58
CA ARG A 161 -12.42 -13.41 -4.93
C ARG A 161 -11.39 -13.22 -3.84
N GLU A 162 -11.46 -12.08 -3.12
CA GLU A 162 -10.53 -11.74 -2.06
C GLU A 162 -11.32 -11.46 -0.78
N PHE A 163 -11.00 -12.17 0.27
CA PHE A 163 -11.58 -11.97 1.58
C PHE A 163 -10.48 -11.76 2.63
N GLU A 164 -10.53 -10.63 3.30
CA GLU A 164 -9.57 -10.25 4.32
C GLU A 164 -10.30 -9.98 5.64
N VAL A 165 -9.86 -10.62 6.71
CA VAL A 165 -10.36 -10.44 8.06
C VAL A 165 -9.21 -10.03 8.97
N ARG A 166 -9.33 -8.84 9.59
CA ARG A 166 -8.32 -8.30 10.52
C ARG A 166 -8.95 -7.87 11.83
N GLN A 167 -8.22 -8.06 12.94
CA GLN A 167 -8.59 -7.56 14.27
C GLN A 167 -9.99 -7.97 14.73
N VAL A 168 -10.46 -9.12 14.29
CA VAL A 168 -11.78 -9.66 14.66
C VAL A 168 -11.62 -10.69 15.77
N HIS A 169 -12.47 -10.61 16.78
CA HIS A 169 -12.69 -11.71 17.71
C HIS A 169 -13.73 -12.64 17.07
N PHE A 170 -13.33 -13.85 16.76
CA PHE A 170 -14.25 -14.86 16.21
C PHE A 170 -15.12 -15.44 17.32
N ASP A 171 -16.45 -15.36 17.14
CA ASP A 171 -17.39 -16.17 17.88
C ASP A 171 -17.73 -17.44 17.09
N ARG A 172 -18.36 -18.38 17.76
CA ARG A 172 -18.75 -19.68 17.18
C ARG A 172 -19.60 -19.53 15.92
N THR A 173 -20.57 -18.61 15.94
CA THR A 173 -21.49 -18.38 14.82
C THR A 173 -20.77 -17.87 13.58
N PHE A 174 -19.88 -16.90 13.76
CA PHE A 174 -19.04 -16.39 12.67
C PHE A 174 -18.13 -17.50 12.11
N THR A 175 -17.49 -18.25 12.98
CA THR A 175 -16.55 -19.32 12.63
C THR A 175 -17.24 -20.42 11.81
N GLU A 176 -18.43 -20.87 12.23
CA GLU A 176 -19.21 -21.86 11.50
C GLU A 176 -19.70 -21.33 10.15
N GLY A 177 -20.14 -20.07 10.10
CA GLY A 177 -20.52 -19.39 8.85
C GLY A 177 -19.36 -19.32 7.86
N LEU A 178 -18.18 -18.88 8.35
CA LEU A 178 -16.96 -18.81 7.56
C LEU A 178 -16.54 -20.19 7.06
N SER A 179 -16.55 -21.21 7.91
CA SER A 179 -16.18 -22.59 7.54
C SER A 179 -17.07 -23.14 6.44
N ARG A 180 -18.40 -22.94 6.57
CA ARG A 180 -19.37 -23.35 5.53
C ARG A 180 -19.13 -22.63 4.20
N PHE A 181 -18.88 -21.33 4.26
CA PHE A 181 -18.54 -20.54 3.07
C PHE A 181 -17.25 -21.05 2.41
N LEU A 182 -16.17 -21.24 3.18
CA LEU A 182 -14.90 -21.75 2.67
C LEU A 182 -15.06 -23.11 1.98
N ALA A 183 -15.85 -23.99 2.57
CA ALA A 183 -16.10 -25.32 2.01
C ALA A 183 -16.93 -25.32 0.71
N SER A 184 -17.75 -24.31 0.47
CA SER A 184 -18.69 -24.26 -0.65
C SER A 184 -18.34 -23.26 -1.76
N THR A 185 -17.56 -22.22 -1.45
CA THR A 185 -17.21 -21.17 -2.42
C THR A 185 -16.38 -21.70 -3.58
N LYS A 186 -16.68 -21.20 -4.79
CA LYS A 186 -15.92 -21.51 -6.01
C LYS A 186 -15.27 -20.27 -6.61
N SER A 187 -15.46 -19.11 -6.03
CA SER A 187 -14.92 -17.83 -6.52
C SER A 187 -13.73 -17.33 -5.72
N LEU A 188 -13.61 -17.72 -4.44
CA LEU A 188 -12.60 -17.21 -3.53
C LEU A 188 -11.20 -17.75 -3.89
N THR A 189 -10.30 -16.85 -4.25
CA THR A 189 -8.92 -17.18 -4.62
C THR A 189 -7.90 -16.70 -3.59
N THR A 190 -8.24 -15.68 -2.81
CA THR A 190 -7.34 -15.10 -1.81
C THR A 190 -8.07 -14.99 -0.47
N LEU A 191 -7.47 -15.56 0.57
CA LEU A 191 -7.94 -15.46 1.94
C LEU A 191 -6.85 -14.92 2.83
N THR A 192 -7.16 -13.86 3.60
CA THR A 192 -6.27 -13.30 4.62
C THR A 192 -6.98 -13.29 5.97
N ILE A 193 -6.40 -13.95 6.96
CA ILE A 193 -6.85 -13.97 8.35
C ILE A 193 -5.68 -13.52 9.22
N SER A 194 -5.68 -12.26 9.66
CA SER A 194 -4.55 -11.66 10.39
C SER A 194 -5.01 -10.90 11.63
N HIS A 195 -4.17 -10.93 12.68
CA HIS A 195 -4.43 -10.26 13.96
C HIS A 195 -5.77 -10.65 14.59
N VAL A 196 -6.19 -11.91 14.44
CA VAL A 196 -7.45 -12.42 14.98
C VAL A 196 -7.22 -13.16 16.29
N HIS A 197 -8.24 -13.14 17.16
CA HIS A 197 -8.34 -14.01 18.31
C HIS A 197 -9.27 -15.16 17.97
N VAL A 198 -8.76 -16.37 18.00
CA VAL A 198 -9.51 -17.59 17.69
C VAL A 198 -9.28 -18.60 18.79
N ASP A 199 -10.34 -19.11 19.35
CA ASP A 199 -10.28 -20.22 20.29
C ASP A 199 -9.92 -21.51 19.58
N SER A 200 -9.41 -22.50 20.32
CA SER A 200 -8.93 -23.75 19.73
C SER A 200 -9.99 -24.53 18.97
N GLU A 201 -11.21 -24.55 19.45
CA GLU A 201 -12.34 -25.20 18.77
C GLU A 201 -12.72 -24.47 17.47
N ASP A 202 -12.71 -23.15 17.52
CA ASP A 202 -13.00 -22.30 16.38
C ASP A 202 -11.93 -22.39 15.30
N ALA A 203 -10.65 -22.45 15.70
CA ALA A 203 -9.55 -22.71 14.77
C ALA A 203 -9.73 -24.05 14.03
N PHE A 204 -10.13 -25.08 14.74
CA PHE A 204 -10.43 -26.40 14.16
C PHE A 204 -11.56 -26.34 13.12
N VAL A 205 -12.63 -25.58 13.40
CA VAL A 205 -13.76 -25.41 12.48
C VAL A 205 -13.33 -24.69 11.20
N ILE A 206 -12.52 -23.62 11.30
CA ILE A 206 -11.97 -22.90 10.15
C ILE A 206 -11.11 -23.83 9.30
N LEU A 207 -10.20 -24.58 9.92
CA LEU A 207 -9.30 -25.51 9.22
C LEU A 207 -10.07 -26.59 8.46
N ARG A 208 -11.18 -27.10 9.01
CA ARG A 208 -12.05 -28.02 8.27
C ARG A 208 -12.67 -27.39 7.02
N GLY A 209 -13.06 -26.13 7.10
CA GLY A 209 -13.52 -25.37 5.93
C GLY A 209 -12.44 -25.24 4.86
N LEU A 210 -11.21 -24.89 5.28
CA LEU A 210 -10.04 -24.79 4.40
C LEU A 210 -9.69 -26.12 3.73
N GLN A 211 -9.72 -27.24 4.46
CA GLN A 211 -9.42 -28.57 3.91
C GLN A 211 -10.37 -28.96 2.77
N ARG A 212 -11.60 -28.48 2.77
CA ARG A 212 -12.59 -28.73 1.71
C ARG A 212 -12.50 -27.77 0.55
N ASN A 213 -11.79 -26.65 0.73
CA ASN A 213 -11.66 -25.62 -0.29
C ASN A 213 -10.65 -26.03 -1.37
N THR A 214 -11.03 -25.83 -2.63
CA THR A 214 -10.22 -26.16 -3.80
C THR A 214 -9.94 -24.95 -4.70
N THR A 215 -10.23 -23.74 -4.27
CA THR A 215 -10.14 -22.53 -5.10
C THR A 215 -9.12 -21.52 -4.59
N ILE A 216 -8.78 -21.58 -3.29
CA ILE A 216 -7.81 -20.66 -2.70
C ILE A 216 -6.42 -20.95 -3.23
N THR A 217 -5.83 -19.93 -3.89
CA THR A 217 -4.47 -19.95 -4.42
C THR A 217 -3.51 -19.11 -3.58
N LYS A 218 -4.03 -18.14 -2.83
CA LYS A 218 -3.25 -17.31 -1.91
C LYS A 218 -3.87 -17.35 -0.51
N LEU A 219 -3.08 -17.75 0.48
CA LEU A 219 -3.49 -17.84 1.88
C LEU A 219 -2.52 -17.07 2.76
N ALA A 220 -3.03 -16.12 3.53
CA ALA A 220 -2.29 -15.42 4.56
C ALA A 220 -2.96 -15.61 5.92
N VAL A 221 -2.20 -16.13 6.88
CA VAL A 221 -2.72 -16.46 8.23
C VAL A 221 -1.68 -16.11 9.29
N ASN A 222 -2.14 -15.97 10.54
CA ASN A 222 -1.23 -15.97 11.68
C ASN A 222 -1.30 -17.31 12.44
N THR A 223 -0.31 -17.56 13.27
CA THR A 223 -0.17 -18.83 14.01
C THR A 223 -1.29 -19.12 15.00
N CYS A 224 -2.17 -18.15 15.30
CA CYS A 224 -3.31 -18.39 16.21
C CYS A 224 -4.27 -19.49 15.70
N ILE A 225 -4.36 -19.71 14.38
CA ILE A 225 -5.16 -20.80 13.82
C ILE A 225 -4.50 -22.19 13.99
N MET A 226 -3.25 -22.23 14.42
CA MET A 226 -2.45 -23.44 14.60
C MET A 226 -2.34 -23.86 16.06
N ASN A 227 -3.18 -23.33 16.92
CA ASN A 227 -3.10 -23.55 18.38
C ASN A 227 -2.71 -25.00 18.74
N PRO A 228 -1.62 -25.20 19.49
CA PRO A 228 -1.08 -26.54 19.77
C PRO A 228 -1.99 -27.40 20.67
N VAL A 229 -2.82 -26.77 21.51
CA VAL A 229 -3.66 -27.46 22.49
C VAL A 229 -4.65 -28.44 21.84
N CYS A 230 -5.17 -28.12 20.65
CA CYS A 230 -6.17 -28.94 19.95
C CYS A 230 -5.62 -29.68 18.74
N GLY A 231 -4.30 -29.75 18.56
CA GLY A 231 -3.70 -30.39 17.38
C GLY A 231 -3.96 -29.65 16.06
N CYS A 232 -4.43 -28.39 16.09
CA CYS A 232 -4.72 -27.58 14.91
C CYS A 232 -3.50 -27.41 14.01
N GLY A 233 -2.29 -27.31 14.59
CA GLY A 233 -1.03 -27.27 13.83
C GLY A 233 -0.81 -28.50 12.94
N ILE A 234 -1.17 -29.70 13.43
CA ILE A 234 -1.06 -30.96 12.65
C ILE A 234 -2.06 -30.96 11.51
N ILE A 235 -3.29 -30.49 11.77
CA ILE A 235 -4.35 -30.40 10.75
C ILE A 235 -3.97 -29.41 9.64
N PHE A 236 -3.38 -28.27 10.01
CA PHE A 236 -2.89 -27.28 9.06
C PHE A 236 -1.71 -27.84 8.24
N ALA A 237 -0.77 -28.53 8.90
CA ALA A 237 0.34 -29.20 8.23
C ALA A 237 -0.17 -30.26 7.22
N ASP A 238 -1.18 -31.07 7.59
CA ASP A 238 -1.79 -32.03 6.68
C ASP A 238 -2.52 -31.36 5.49
N TYR A 239 -3.20 -30.24 5.74
CA TYR A 239 -3.76 -29.40 4.69
C TYR A 239 -2.68 -28.94 3.71
N LEU A 240 -1.56 -28.38 4.18
CA LEU A 240 -0.47 -27.91 3.33
C LEU A 240 0.16 -29.05 2.53
N ARG A 241 0.31 -30.24 3.14
CA ARG A 241 0.88 -31.44 2.49
C ARG A 241 0.02 -31.92 1.34
N ARG A 242 -1.31 -31.87 1.48
CA ARG A 242 -2.26 -32.43 0.49
C ARG A 242 -2.76 -31.39 -0.51
N ASN A 243 -2.68 -30.11 -0.18
CA ASN A 243 -3.22 -29.06 -1.05
C ASN A 243 -2.40 -28.93 -2.35
N ARG A 244 -3.09 -28.89 -3.48
CA ARG A 244 -2.50 -28.75 -4.83
C ARG A 244 -2.93 -27.47 -5.54
N THR A 245 -3.71 -26.60 -4.89
CA THR A 245 -4.19 -25.34 -5.46
C THR A 245 -3.42 -24.14 -4.96
N LEU A 246 -2.89 -24.19 -3.73
CA LEU A 246 -2.18 -23.12 -3.11
C LEU A 246 -0.86 -22.80 -3.83
N ARG A 247 -0.67 -21.53 -4.19
CA ARG A 247 0.51 -20.99 -4.88
C ARG A 247 1.32 -20.03 -4.01
N SER A 248 0.64 -19.32 -3.11
CA SER A 248 1.26 -18.35 -2.20
C SER A 248 0.76 -18.60 -0.78
N LEU A 249 1.69 -18.78 0.15
CA LEU A 249 1.43 -18.93 1.58
C LEU A 249 2.20 -17.86 2.36
N SER A 250 1.49 -17.11 3.19
CA SER A 250 2.06 -16.19 4.14
C SER A 250 1.64 -16.60 5.55
N VAL A 251 2.60 -16.84 6.44
CA VAL A 251 2.34 -17.15 7.85
C VAL A 251 3.09 -16.18 8.74
N MET A 252 2.35 -15.53 9.63
CA MET A 252 2.89 -14.58 10.59
C MET A 252 2.84 -15.17 12.01
N SER A 253 3.97 -15.19 12.69
CA SER A 253 4.01 -15.56 14.11
C SER A 253 3.34 -14.48 14.96
N ARG A 254 2.53 -14.91 15.92
CA ARG A 254 1.89 -14.01 16.86
C ARG A 254 2.82 -13.63 18.02
N TYR A 255 3.65 -14.57 18.46
CA TYR A 255 4.40 -14.46 19.73
C TYR A 255 5.91 -14.65 19.57
N MET A 256 6.50 -14.53 18.44
CA MET A 256 7.93 -14.79 18.18
C MET A 256 8.47 -16.16 18.70
N LYS A 257 7.68 -16.89 19.47
CA LYS A 257 8.04 -18.18 20.12
C LYS A 257 7.37 -19.39 19.47
N ASP A 258 6.71 -19.22 18.32
CA ASP A 258 5.95 -20.27 17.63
C ASP A 258 6.89 -21.22 16.86
N VAL A 259 7.84 -21.82 17.59
CA VAL A 259 8.91 -22.68 17.04
C VAL A 259 8.36 -24.00 16.52
N VAL A 260 7.38 -24.58 17.23
CA VAL A 260 6.75 -25.86 16.90
C VAL A 260 5.91 -25.70 15.63
N GLU A 261 5.14 -24.62 15.54
CA GLU A 261 4.30 -24.29 14.39
C GLU A 261 5.15 -24.12 13.13
N LEU A 262 6.26 -23.39 13.22
CA LEU A 262 7.21 -23.23 12.12
C LEU A 262 7.74 -24.57 11.61
N ARG A 263 8.12 -25.46 12.53
CA ARG A 263 8.58 -26.82 12.19
C ARG A 263 7.52 -27.60 11.43
N LEU A 264 6.28 -27.60 11.90
CA LEU A 264 5.17 -28.32 11.26
C LEU A 264 4.90 -27.78 9.84
N ILE A 265 4.96 -26.47 9.64
CA ILE A 265 4.81 -25.83 8.32
C ILE A 265 5.92 -26.32 7.37
N ILE A 266 7.17 -26.20 7.77
CA ILE A 266 8.32 -26.56 6.96
C ILE A 266 8.26 -28.04 6.57
N GLU A 267 7.98 -28.94 7.52
CA GLU A 267 7.86 -30.37 7.29
C GLU A 267 6.72 -30.71 6.31
N ALA A 268 5.60 -30.00 6.38
CA ALA A 268 4.49 -30.19 5.47
C ALA A 268 4.81 -29.76 4.03
N LEU A 269 5.71 -28.80 3.86
CA LEU A 269 6.07 -28.27 2.54
C LEU A 269 7.11 -29.09 1.79
N PHE A 270 7.80 -30.07 2.42
CA PHE A 270 8.73 -30.94 1.69
C PHE A 270 8.10 -31.71 0.52
N PRO A 271 6.93 -32.34 0.68
CA PRO A 271 6.24 -33.03 -0.42
C PRO A 271 5.37 -32.10 -1.27
N ASN A 272 5.26 -30.81 -0.94
CA ASN A 272 4.44 -29.87 -1.70
C ASN A 272 5.21 -29.34 -2.92
N ASP A 273 4.66 -29.57 -4.11
CA ASP A 273 5.25 -29.20 -5.40
C ASP A 273 4.47 -28.09 -6.12
N THR A 274 3.52 -27.45 -5.44
CA THR A 274 2.65 -26.45 -6.04
C THR A 274 2.88 -25.04 -5.51
N LEU A 275 3.45 -24.90 -4.30
CA LEU A 275 3.70 -23.63 -3.68
C LEU A 275 4.86 -22.90 -4.37
N ALA A 276 4.59 -21.70 -4.89
CA ALA A 276 5.58 -20.86 -5.57
C ALA A 276 6.13 -19.74 -4.67
N GLU A 277 5.34 -19.28 -3.68
CA GLU A 277 5.71 -18.19 -2.80
C GLU A 277 5.49 -18.60 -1.33
N LEU A 278 6.52 -18.43 -0.50
CA LEU A 278 6.45 -18.66 0.93
C LEU A 278 6.98 -17.44 1.68
N ASN A 279 6.10 -16.82 2.46
CA ASN A 279 6.43 -15.70 3.35
C ASN A 279 6.25 -16.14 4.80
N LEU A 280 7.31 -16.07 5.56
CA LEU A 280 7.33 -16.33 7.00
C LEU A 280 7.73 -15.04 7.71
N SER A 281 6.91 -14.57 8.65
CA SER A 281 7.18 -13.30 9.32
C SER A 281 7.10 -13.41 10.84
N HIS A 282 8.00 -12.68 11.52
CA HIS A 282 8.08 -12.54 12.96
C HIS A 282 8.30 -13.85 13.73
N PHE A 283 8.91 -14.86 13.09
CA PHE A 283 9.31 -16.10 13.78
C PHE A 283 10.65 -15.95 14.47
N SER A 284 10.80 -16.73 15.54
CA SER A 284 12.08 -17.01 16.14
C SER A 284 12.75 -18.19 15.43
N LEU A 285 13.94 -17.98 14.90
CA LEU A 285 14.68 -18.96 14.12
C LEU A 285 15.78 -19.60 14.98
N GLU A 286 15.56 -20.84 15.37
CA GLU A 286 16.56 -21.69 16.02
C GLU A 286 17.37 -22.48 14.99
N CYS A 287 18.55 -22.98 15.38
CA CYS A 287 19.44 -23.74 14.49
C CYS A 287 18.74 -24.90 13.78
N GLU A 288 17.85 -25.62 14.46
CA GLU A 288 17.10 -26.74 13.89
C GLU A 288 16.13 -26.26 12.79
N ASN A 289 15.42 -25.17 13.03
CA ASN A 289 14.52 -24.59 12.03
C ASN A 289 15.26 -24.08 10.80
N ILE A 290 16.44 -23.49 11.00
CA ILE A 290 17.32 -23.05 9.91
C ILE A 290 17.75 -24.23 9.03
N GLN A 291 18.18 -25.33 9.65
CA GLN A 291 18.56 -26.55 8.92
C GLN A 291 17.37 -27.12 8.13
N ARG A 292 16.16 -27.08 8.67
CA ARG A 292 14.95 -27.52 7.98
C ARG A 292 14.58 -26.60 6.83
N ILE A 293 14.62 -25.27 7.02
CA ILE A 293 14.38 -24.28 5.98
C ILE A 293 15.37 -24.45 4.82
N THR A 294 16.66 -24.53 5.12
CA THR A 294 17.69 -24.69 4.10
C THR A 294 17.58 -26.03 3.37
N SER A 295 17.19 -27.08 4.10
CA SER A 295 16.89 -28.40 3.49
C SER A 295 15.66 -28.33 2.58
N LEU A 296 14.61 -27.56 2.96
CA LEU A 296 13.45 -27.31 2.11
C LEU A 296 13.86 -26.58 0.82
N LEU A 297 14.58 -25.48 0.94
CA LEU A 297 15.06 -24.69 -0.21
C LEU A 297 15.92 -25.54 -1.17
N ARG A 298 16.76 -26.42 -0.61
CA ARG A 298 17.59 -27.34 -1.38
C ARG A 298 16.79 -28.35 -2.19
N LYS A 299 15.71 -28.91 -1.61
CA LYS A 299 14.94 -30.02 -2.20
C LYS A 299 13.74 -29.55 -3.02
N ASN A 300 13.09 -28.48 -2.61
CA ASN A 300 11.87 -27.99 -3.27
C ASN A 300 12.18 -27.39 -4.64
N ARG A 301 11.38 -27.74 -5.65
CA ARG A 301 11.54 -27.29 -7.04
C ARG A 301 10.41 -26.40 -7.56
N SER A 302 9.42 -26.11 -6.73
CA SER A 302 8.30 -25.21 -7.07
C SER A 302 8.48 -23.81 -6.56
N LEU A 303 9.22 -23.62 -5.45
CA LEU A 303 9.37 -22.37 -4.76
C LEU A 303 10.22 -21.38 -5.58
N LYS A 304 9.63 -20.23 -5.90
CA LYS A 304 10.24 -19.13 -6.66
C LYS A 304 10.56 -17.92 -5.80
N SER A 305 9.74 -17.65 -4.76
CA SER A 305 9.92 -16.56 -3.83
C SER A 305 9.90 -17.08 -2.40
N PHE A 306 10.93 -16.75 -1.63
CA PHE A 306 11.07 -17.11 -0.23
C PHE A 306 11.46 -15.89 0.60
N ASN A 307 10.61 -15.53 1.56
CA ASN A 307 10.79 -14.32 2.35
C ASN A 307 10.72 -14.64 3.84
N LEU A 308 11.74 -14.20 4.58
CA LEU A 308 11.78 -14.17 6.04
C LEU A 308 11.73 -12.71 6.49
N LEU A 309 10.55 -12.25 6.93
CA LEU A 309 10.27 -10.85 7.25
C LEU A 309 10.25 -10.64 8.77
N GLY A 310 11.11 -9.78 9.30
CA GLY A 310 11.14 -9.48 10.75
C GLY A 310 11.39 -10.70 11.65
N CYS A 311 11.99 -11.77 11.12
CA CYS A 311 12.35 -12.95 11.89
C CYS A 311 13.59 -12.69 12.74
N VAL A 312 13.60 -13.19 13.96
CA VAL A 312 14.70 -13.01 14.90
C VAL A 312 15.49 -14.32 15.02
N TRP A 313 16.81 -14.21 14.85
CA TRP A 313 17.71 -15.34 15.00
C TRP A 313 18.07 -15.51 16.48
N HIS A 314 17.72 -16.64 17.09
CA HIS A 314 18.12 -16.92 18.46
C HIS A 314 19.55 -17.40 18.51
N GLN A 315 20.35 -16.70 19.31
CA GLN A 315 21.64 -17.22 19.76
C GLN A 315 21.39 -18.22 20.88
N PRO A 316 22.02 -19.40 20.86
CA PRO A 316 22.00 -20.29 22.00
C PRO A 316 22.57 -19.57 23.25
N ALA A 317 21.90 -19.69 24.40
CA ALA A 317 22.25 -18.96 25.62
C ALA A 317 23.70 -19.18 26.10
N TRP A 318 24.38 -20.24 25.63
CA TRP A 318 25.77 -20.52 25.96
C TRP A 318 26.80 -19.62 25.24
N GLU A 319 26.42 -19.01 24.09
CA GLU A 319 27.29 -18.06 23.39
C GLU A 319 27.34 -16.69 24.10
N SER A 320 26.29 -16.29 24.81
CA SER A 320 26.28 -15.03 25.57
C SER A 320 27.15 -15.10 26.85
N CYS A 321 27.47 -16.30 27.34
CA CYS A 321 28.35 -16.50 28.49
C CYS A 321 29.84 -16.66 28.13
N ALA A 322 30.16 -16.72 26.82
CA ALA A 322 31.55 -16.95 26.37
C ALA A 322 32.45 -15.70 26.41
N SER A 323 31.88 -14.51 26.70
CA SER A 323 32.68 -13.28 26.82
C SER A 323 33.52 -13.18 28.11
N GLU A 324 33.31 -14.06 29.09
CA GLU A 324 34.05 -14.01 30.36
C GLU A 324 35.13 -15.09 30.57
N SER A 325 35.30 -16.05 29.67
CA SER A 325 36.34 -17.10 29.87
C SER A 325 36.93 -17.64 28.58
N THR A 326 37.79 -16.81 27.96
CA THR A 326 38.53 -17.15 26.73
C THR A 326 39.63 -18.22 26.87
N GLN A 327 39.80 -18.84 28.02
CA GLN A 327 40.91 -19.79 28.24
C GLN A 327 40.57 -21.29 28.21
N HIS A 328 39.29 -21.67 28.02
CA HIS A 328 38.88 -23.09 28.02
C HIS A 328 38.28 -23.61 26.69
N MET A 329 38.25 -22.82 25.60
CA MET A 329 37.54 -23.16 24.36
C MET A 329 38.36 -23.92 23.30
N GLU A 330 39.60 -24.26 23.51
CA GLU A 330 40.39 -25.04 22.53
C GLU A 330 40.02 -26.55 22.42
N LYS A 331 39.07 -27.05 23.24
CA LYS A 331 38.70 -28.48 23.28
C LYS A 331 37.38 -28.86 22.62
N PHE A 332 36.53 -27.90 22.21
CA PHE A 332 35.30 -28.21 21.47
C PHE A 332 35.45 -27.82 20.02
N GLY A 333 35.41 -28.86 19.17
CA GLY A 333 35.68 -28.73 17.74
C GLY A 333 34.83 -27.69 17.04
N LYS A 334 35.40 -27.15 15.96
CA LYS A 334 34.87 -26.20 14.95
C LYS A 334 33.43 -25.80 15.16
N VAL A 335 33.19 -24.56 15.63
CA VAL A 335 31.87 -23.91 15.58
C VAL A 335 31.38 -24.01 14.12
N SER A 336 30.35 -24.80 13.92
CA SER A 336 29.74 -24.93 12.58
C SER A 336 29.24 -23.56 12.16
N SER A 337 29.81 -23.03 11.10
CA SER A 337 29.41 -21.72 10.55
C SER A 337 27.91 -21.72 10.30
N ARG A 338 27.17 -20.75 10.88
CA ARG A 338 25.71 -20.63 10.77
C ARG A 338 25.26 -20.40 9.34
N ILE A 339 26.12 -19.79 8.56
CA ILE A 339 25.84 -19.47 7.14
C ILE A 339 25.98 -20.72 6.24
N HIS A 340 26.75 -21.71 6.63
CA HIS A 340 27.06 -22.88 5.79
C HIS A 340 25.81 -23.60 5.23
N PRO A 341 24.75 -23.87 6.03
CA PRO A 341 23.53 -24.50 5.49
C PRO A 341 22.87 -23.67 4.37
N TRP A 342 22.92 -22.32 4.48
CA TRP A 342 22.42 -21.40 3.46
C TRP A 342 23.27 -21.45 2.18
N LEU A 343 24.59 -21.48 2.31
CA LEU A 343 25.49 -21.54 1.17
C LEU A 343 25.21 -22.78 0.33
N VAL A 344 25.09 -23.95 0.99
CA VAL A 344 24.77 -25.21 0.33
C VAL A 344 23.38 -25.14 -0.34
N ALA A 345 22.38 -24.65 0.39
CA ALA A 345 21.02 -24.57 -0.15
C ALA A 345 20.93 -23.68 -1.39
N LEU A 346 21.58 -22.54 -1.37
CA LEU A 346 21.54 -21.56 -2.49
C LEU A 346 22.33 -22.03 -3.70
N THR A 347 23.46 -22.70 -3.50
CA THR A 347 24.24 -23.25 -4.64
C THR A 347 23.53 -24.40 -5.35
N GLU A 348 22.75 -25.20 -4.62
CA GLU A 348 22.00 -26.33 -5.19
C GLU A 348 20.60 -25.94 -5.68
N ASN A 349 20.03 -24.81 -5.24
CA ASN A 349 18.71 -24.36 -5.66
C ASN A 349 18.76 -23.76 -7.07
N LYS A 350 17.84 -24.20 -7.95
CA LYS A 350 17.74 -23.74 -9.35
C LYS A 350 16.41 -23.07 -9.68
N THR A 351 15.56 -22.87 -8.70
CA THR A 351 14.18 -22.39 -8.93
C THR A 351 13.88 -21.05 -8.27
N LEU A 352 14.63 -20.68 -7.22
CA LEU A 352 14.41 -19.48 -6.45
C LEU A 352 14.77 -18.24 -7.29
N VAL A 353 13.81 -17.33 -7.40
CA VAL A 353 13.93 -16.07 -8.15
C VAL A 353 14.09 -14.87 -7.20
N GLU A 354 13.40 -14.93 -6.05
CA GLU A 354 13.39 -13.87 -5.04
C GLU A 354 13.69 -14.44 -3.66
N LEU A 355 14.51 -13.70 -2.92
CA LEU A 355 14.90 -14.06 -1.54
C LEU A 355 14.92 -12.81 -0.66
N THR A 356 14.26 -12.88 0.50
CA THR A 356 14.34 -11.84 1.53
C THR A 356 14.85 -12.45 2.84
N LEU A 357 15.90 -11.86 3.42
CA LEU A 357 16.54 -12.33 4.64
C LEU A 357 17.00 -11.17 5.52
N ASP A 358 17.09 -11.44 6.82
CA ASP A 358 17.82 -10.62 7.79
C ASP A 358 19.24 -11.18 7.94
N LEU A 359 20.25 -10.37 7.68
CA LEU A 359 21.65 -10.75 7.80
C LEU A 359 22.32 -10.20 9.07
N SER A 360 21.59 -9.53 9.95
CA SER A 360 22.13 -8.91 11.17
C SER A 360 22.74 -9.90 12.19
N CYS A 361 22.45 -11.18 12.05
CA CYS A 361 22.98 -12.23 12.93
C CYS A 361 24.32 -12.84 12.45
N PHE A 362 24.75 -12.53 11.24
CA PHE A 362 25.97 -13.06 10.65
C PHE A 362 27.10 -12.05 10.76
N ASN A 363 28.32 -12.54 10.99
CA ASN A 363 29.50 -11.68 10.92
C ASN A 363 29.84 -11.33 9.47
N VAL A 364 30.74 -10.36 9.28
CA VAL A 364 31.13 -9.85 7.96
C VAL A 364 31.59 -10.93 7.00
N ALA A 365 32.49 -11.81 7.48
CA ALA A 365 33.04 -12.88 6.65
C ALA A 365 31.94 -13.83 6.17
N GLU A 366 30.99 -14.13 7.04
CA GLU A 366 29.80 -14.92 6.70
C GLU A 366 28.89 -14.18 5.71
N CYS A 367 28.61 -12.90 5.93
CA CYS A 367 27.85 -12.07 4.99
C CYS A 367 28.52 -11.99 3.61
N CYS A 368 29.82 -11.76 3.55
CA CYS A 368 30.57 -11.75 2.30
C CYS A 368 30.54 -13.12 1.59
N SER A 369 30.66 -14.21 2.35
CA SER A 369 30.55 -15.57 1.81
C SER A 369 29.15 -15.86 1.26
N PHE A 370 28.12 -15.40 1.96
CA PHE A 370 26.74 -15.52 1.52
C PHE A 370 26.49 -14.76 0.23
N ILE A 371 26.93 -13.51 0.16
CA ILE A 371 26.82 -12.68 -1.04
C ILE A 371 27.54 -13.35 -2.24
N LYS A 372 28.74 -13.91 -2.05
CA LYS A 372 29.45 -14.64 -3.09
C LYS A 372 28.70 -15.90 -3.55
N ALA A 373 28.08 -16.62 -2.63
CA ALA A 373 27.25 -17.78 -2.98
C ALA A 373 25.99 -17.40 -3.78
N LEU A 374 25.39 -16.25 -3.48
CA LEU A 374 24.24 -15.73 -4.23
C LEU A 374 24.61 -15.46 -5.70
N ALA A 375 25.83 -15.00 -5.97
CA ALA A 375 26.30 -14.80 -7.34
C ALA A 375 26.36 -16.09 -8.18
N SER A 376 26.54 -17.22 -7.53
CA SER A 376 26.53 -18.53 -8.22
C SER A 376 25.13 -19.09 -8.49
N CYS A 377 24.09 -18.51 -7.89
CA CYS A 377 22.69 -18.91 -8.06
C CYS A 377 22.11 -18.29 -9.34
N ALA A 378 22.13 -19.04 -10.45
CA ALA A 378 21.73 -18.53 -11.76
C ALA A 378 20.24 -18.17 -11.87
N SER A 379 19.37 -18.73 -11.04
CA SER A 379 17.93 -18.48 -11.04
C SER A 379 17.54 -17.22 -10.29
N LEU A 380 18.34 -16.79 -9.31
CA LEU A 380 18.03 -15.70 -8.41
C LEU A 380 18.19 -14.35 -9.13
N LYS A 381 17.16 -13.53 -9.08
CA LYS A 381 17.12 -12.19 -9.73
C LYS A 381 17.05 -11.05 -8.72
N ARG A 382 16.39 -11.29 -7.58
CA ARG A 382 16.12 -10.24 -6.59
C ARG A 382 16.44 -10.72 -5.19
N ILE A 383 17.18 -9.90 -4.45
CA ILE A 383 17.48 -10.11 -3.04
C ILE A 383 17.10 -8.88 -2.28
N THR A 384 16.38 -9.07 -1.19
CA THR A 384 16.08 -8.02 -0.22
C THR A 384 16.76 -8.39 1.10
N VAL A 385 17.65 -7.54 1.57
CA VAL A 385 18.28 -7.65 2.89
C VAL A 385 17.54 -6.72 3.84
N GLU A 386 16.91 -7.25 4.88
CA GLU A 386 16.15 -6.43 5.84
C GLU A 386 17.05 -5.65 6.79
N ARG A 387 18.05 -6.32 7.34
CA ARG A 387 19.00 -5.74 8.31
C ARG A 387 20.39 -6.27 8.05
N LEU A 388 21.38 -5.43 8.34
CA LEU A 388 22.81 -5.74 8.36
C LEU A 388 23.39 -5.39 9.73
N GLN A 389 24.44 -6.08 10.16
CA GLN A 389 25.27 -5.61 11.28
C GLN A 389 25.94 -4.29 10.89
N ARG A 390 26.04 -3.38 11.84
CA ARG A 390 26.41 -1.98 11.58
C ARG A 390 27.91 -1.79 11.30
N GLU A 391 28.74 -2.62 11.92
CA GLU A 391 30.20 -2.39 12.00
C GLU A 391 30.95 -2.66 10.69
N ASP A 392 30.37 -3.45 9.78
CA ASP A 392 31.11 -4.03 8.67
C ASP A 392 30.47 -3.78 7.28
N VAL A 393 29.58 -2.80 7.20
CA VAL A 393 28.81 -2.49 5.99
C VAL A 393 29.71 -2.18 4.79
N THR A 394 30.87 -1.58 5.01
CA THR A 394 31.81 -1.23 3.94
C THR A 394 32.30 -2.48 3.19
N GLU A 395 32.66 -3.55 3.91
CA GLU A 395 33.11 -4.80 3.28
C GLU A 395 31.96 -5.51 2.57
N ILE A 396 30.76 -5.49 3.18
CA ILE A 396 29.55 -6.04 2.56
C ILE A 396 29.22 -5.31 1.26
N CYS A 397 29.23 -3.98 1.24
CA CYS A 397 29.03 -3.19 0.04
C CYS A 397 30.12 -3.43 -1.01
N ARG A 398 31.37 -3.64 -0.60
CA ARG A 398 32.46 -4.03 -1.51
C ARG A 398 32.17 -5.40 -2.14
N ALA A 399 31.79 -6.41 -1.34
CA ALA A 399 31.43 -7.72 -1.84
C ALA A 399 30.22 -7.66 -2.81
N MET A 400 29.24 -6.81 -2.54
CA MET A 400 28.10 -6.57 -3.44
C MET A 400 28.55 -6.00 -4.79
N ARG A 401 29.49 -5.07 -4.80
CA ARG A 401 30.06 -4.49 -6.04
C ARG A 401 30.86 -5.49 -6.87
N GLU A 402 31.64 -6.34 -6.19
CA GLU A 402 32.46 -7.36 -6.85
C GLU A 402 31.62 -8.39 -7.63
N MET A 403 30.37 -8.61 -7.22
CA MET A 403 29.46 -9.53 -7.89
C MET A 403 28.89 -9.03 -9.22
N GLY A 404 28.96 -7.75 -9.48
CA GLY A 404 28.40 -7.16 -10.69
C GLY A 404 26.88 -7.08 -10.73
N THR A 405 26.37 -6.47 -11.78
CA THR A 405 24.98 -5.97 -11.92
C THR A 405 23.89 -7.01 -12.19
N ARG A 406 24.14 -8.31 -12.07
CA ARG A 406 23.13 -9.34 -12.40
C ARG A 406 22.02 -9.48 -11.36
N LEU A 407 22.31 -9.15 -10.10
CA LEU A 407 21.38 -9.26 -8.98
C LEU A 407 20.89 -7.89 -8.55
N GLN A 408 19.58 -7.74 -8.41
CA GLN A 408 19.00 -6.54 -7.82
C GLN A 408 19.01 -6.69 -6.29
N PHE A 409 19.90 -5.93 -5.64
CA PHE A 409 19.94 -5.82 -4.20
C PHE A 409 19.07 -4.67 -3.71
N PHE A 410 18.20 -4.96 -2.76
CA PHE A 410 17.42 -3.95 -2.06
C PHE A 410 17.70 -4.06 -0.56
N LEU A 411 17.98 -2.93 0.06
CA LEU A 411 17.91 -2.84 1.52
C LEU A 411 16.46 -2.52 1.88
N GLY A 412 15.81 -3.43 2.59
CA GLY A 412 14.39 -3.36 2.89
C GLY A 412 14.00 -2.24 3.87
N MET A 413 14.97 -1.74 4.63
CA MET A 413 14.79 -0.65 5.60
C MET A 413 15.89 0.40 5.45
N HIS A 414 15.66 1.59 6.01
CA HIS A 414 16.68 2.61 6.09
C HIS A 414 17.87 2.10 6.93
N TYR A 415 19.05 2.15 6.35
CA TYR A 415 20.27 1.84 7.07
C TYR A 415 20.52 2.91 8.15
N ALA A 416 20.60 2.50 9.40
CA ALA A 416 20.86 3.41 10.52
C ALA A 416 22.34 3.81 10.56
N ILE A 417 22.61 5.11 10.39
CA ILE A 417 23.94 5.69 10.48
C ILE A 417 24.28 5.90 11.95
N GLN A 418 25.35 5.27 12.42
CA GLN A 418 25.90 5.51 13.77
C GLN A 418 27.29 6.16 13.70
N ASP A 419 28.13 5.67 12.81
CA ASP A 419 29.42 6.28 12.51
C ASP A 419 29.34 6.94 11.13
N PRO A 420 29.31 8.28 11.11
CA PRO A 420 28.70 9.00 9.98
C PRO A 420 29.55 9.05 8.73
N VAL A 421 30.86 8.93 8.84
CA VAL A 421 31.66 9.68 7.92
C VAL A 421 32.21 8.86 6.77
N VAL A 422 32.82 7.74 7.09
CA VAL A 422 33.60 6.99 6.10
C VAL A 422 32.72 6.05 5.30
N THR A 423 31.78 5.41 5.98
CA THR A 423 30.96 4.34 5.44
C THR A 423 30.00 4.82 4.35
N LEU A 424 29.33 5.94 4.56
CA LEU A 424 28.25 6.38 3.64
C LEU A 424 28.80 6.86 2.28
N THR A 425 29.93 7.54 2.25
CA THR A 425 30.55 8.02 1.00
C THR A 425 31.11 6.89 0.13
N GLU A 426 31.51 5.78 0.77
CA GLU A 426 32.05 4.60 0.11
C GLU A 426 30.99 3.59 -0.30
N CYS A 427 29.85 3.54 0.42
CA CYS A 427 28.78 2.56 0.23
C CYS A 427 27.65 3.11 -0.66
N LYS A 428 27.88 3.18 -1.96
CA LYS A 428 26.90 3.67 -2.95
C LYS A 428 25.62 2.83 -3.05
N GLU A 429 25.62 1.65 -2.50
CA GLU A 429 24.51 0.72 -2.41
C GLU A 429 23.47 1.15 -1.34
N LEU A 430 23.88 2.00 -0.38
CA LEU A 430 23.03 2.53 0.67
C LEU A 430 22.20 3.73 0.19
N THR A 431 21.15 3.48 -0.54
CA THR A 431 20.29 4.55 -1.09
C THR A 431 19.25 5.08 -0.11
N CYS A 432 18.92 4.29 0.91
CA CYS A 432 17.95 4.62 1.98
C CYS A 432 18.68 4.62 3.32
N VAL A 433 18.76 5.78 3.97
CA VAL A 433 19.53 5.93 5.22
C VAL A 433 18.71 6.63 6.30
N SER A 434 18.93 6.26 7.56
CA SER A 434 18.37 6.93 8.71
C SER A 434 19.46 7.34 9.70
N PHE A 435 19.26 8.48 10.33
CA PHE A 435 20.04 8.90 11.49
C PHE A 435 19.08 9.06 12.67
N ASP A 436 19.40 8.43 13.78
CA ASP A 436 18.62 8.53 15.01
C ASP A 436 19.53 9.01 16.15
N SER A 437 19.25 10.19 16.67
CA SER A 437 20.07 10.80 17.72
C SER A 437 19.87 10.13 19.08
N THR A 438 18.84 9.31 19.27
CA THR A 438 18.63 8.57 20.51
C THR A 438 19.68 7.48 20.71
N ASP A 439 20.28 7.02 19.60
CA ASP A 439 21.35 6.00 19.60
C ASP A 439 22.78 6.61 19.64
N VAL A 440 22.89 7.94 19.59
CA VAL A 440 24.18 8.64 19.43
C VAL A 440 24.38 9.64 20.56
N HIS A 441 25.39 9.40 21.39
CA HIS A 441 25.73 10.28 22.52
C HIS A 441 26.60 11.48 22.14
N GLU A 442 27.09 11.57 20.89
CA GLU A 442 27.99 12.65 20.46
C GLU A 442 27.32 13.65 19.52
N PRO A 443 27.15 14.94 19.91
CA PRO A 443 26.58 15.98 19.06
C PRO A 443 27.35 16.23 17.75
N ASP A 444 28.64 15.95 17.73
CA ASP A 444 29.50 16.16 16.55
C ASP A 444 29.28 15.15 15.45
N SER A 445 28.75 13.98 15.77
CA SER A 445 28.40 12.93 14.79
C SER A 445 27.32 13.42 13.81
N LEU A 446 26.24 14.03 14.31
CA LEU A 446 25.17 14.59 13.47
C LEU A 446 25.69 15.70 12.55
N ARG A 447 26.49 16.64 13.10
CA ARG A 447 27.04 17.76 12.32
C ARG A 447 27.96 17.26 11.20
N THR A 448 28.78 16.25 11.52
CA THR A 448 29.69 15.64 10.54
C THR A 448 28.91 14.92 9.45
N THR A 449 27.89 14.15 9.82
CA THR A 449 26.98 13.49 8.86
C THR A 449 26.35 14.52 7.93
N LEU A 450 25.75 15.59 8.45
CA LEU A 450 25.09 16.62 7.65
C LEU A 450 26.04 17.35 6.68
N ARG A 451 27.33 17.52 7.06
CA ARG A 451 28.33 18.10 6.17
C ARG A 451 28.74 17.18 5.03
N LEU A 452 28.63 15.87 5.21
CA LEU A 452 29.03 14.88 4.22
C LEU A 452 27.88 14.44 3.30
N LEU A 453 26.64 14.51 3.75
CA LEU A 453 25.46 14.17 2.94
C LEU A 453 25.45 14.81 1.55
N PRO A 454 25.88 16.07 1.33
CA PRO A 454 25.96 16.65 -0.02
C PRO A 454 26.85 15.88 -0.99
N SER A 455 27.89 15.17 -0.50
CA SER A 455 28.76 14.32 -1.31
C SER A 455 28.16 12.96 -1.65
N CYS A 456 27.11 12.55 -0.93
CA CYS A 456 26.44 11.25 -1.07
C CYS A 456 25.34 11.32 -2.13
N THR A 457 25.71 11.44 -3.41
CA THR A 457 24.77 11.60 -4.53
C THR A 457 23.91 10.34 -4.83
N HIS A 458 24.14 9.25 -4.13
CA HIS A 458 23.38 8.00 -4.22
C HIS A 458 22.22 7.89 -3.22
N VAL A 459 22.22 8.76 -2.18
CA VAL A 459 21.15 8.74 -1.15
C VAL A 459 19.89 9.37 -1.71
N THR A 460 18.85 8.55 -1.88
CA THR A 460 17.55 8.95 -2.43
C THR A 460 16.46 9.06 -1.37
N SER A 461 16.62 8.42 -0.22
CA SER A 461 15.70 8.48 0.92
C SER A 461 16.48 8.71 2.21
N LEU A 462 16.09 9.73 2.96
CA LEU A 462 16.71 10.13 4.21
C LEU A 462 15.67 10.29 5.31
N CYS A 463 15.92 9.63 6.45
CA CYS A 463 15.16 9.80 7.68
C CYS A 463 16.08 10.38 8.77
N LEU A 464 15.78 11.58 9.26
CA LEU A 464 16.48 12.21 10.36
C LEU A 464 15.57 12.26 11.59
N ARG A 465 16.00 11.60 12.67
CA ARG A 465 15.39 11.69 13.99
C ARG A 465 16.34 12.42 14.91
N VAL A 466 15.95 13.62 15.32
CA VAL A 466 16.82 14.54 16.05
C VAL A 466 16.16 14.92 17.38
N SER A 467 16.90 14.73 18.48
CA SER A 467 16.47 15.21 19.78
C SER A 467 16.60 16.73 19.87
N GLN A 468 15.79 17.36 20.71
CA GLN A 468 15.81 18.82 20.92
C GLN A 468 17.20 19.34 21.30
N GLU A 469 17.90 18.61 22.14
CA GLU A 469 19.24 19.01 22.64
C GLU A 469 20.26 19.20 21.50
N LEU A 470 20.11 18.44 20.42
CA LEU A 470 20.98 18.53 19.24
C LEU A 470 20.49 19.54 18.20
N LEU A 471 19.24 19.97 18.27
CA LEU A 471 18.63 20.89 17.31
C LEU A 471 19.00 22.35 17.68
N ASN A 472 20.16 22.78 17.28
CA ASN A 472 20.61 24.18 17.40
C ASN A 472 20.66 24.87 16.02
N SER A 473 20.94 26.18 16.02
CA SER A 473 20.99 26.99 14.79
C SER A 473 21.96 26.43 13.73
N GLN A 474 23.08 25.85 14.16
CA GLN A 474 24.05 25.25 13.26
C GLN A 474 23.52 23.98 12.59
N VAL A 475 22.91 23.07 13.36
CA VAL A 475 22.31 21.84 12.83
C VAL A 475 21.14 22.19 11.90
N SER A 476 20.28 23.13 12.30
CA SER A 476 19.16 23.61 11.49
C SER A 476 19.63 24.20 10.16
N SER A 477 20.71 25.00 10.19
CA SER A 477 21.33 25.57 8.98
C SER A 477 21.90 24.49 8.07
N LEU A 478 22.56 23.47 8.61
CA LEU A 478 23.11 22.35 7.82
C LEU A 478 22.00 21.51 7.17
N ILE A 479 20.91 21.23 7.90
CA ILE A 479 19.74 20.55 7.33
C ILE A 479 19.15 21.38 6.19
N ALA A 480 18.93 22.68 6.40
CA ALA A 480 18.39 23.58 5.38
C ALA A 480 19.30 23.67 4.15
N GLN A 481 20.62 23.78 4.33
CA GLN A 481 21.60 23.81 3.23
C GLN A 481 21.57 22.50 2.42
N TYR A 482 21.55 21.35 3.10
CA TYR A 482 21.46 20.07 2.43
C TYR A 482 20.16 19.94 1.63
N VAL A 483 19.02 20.27 2.25
CA VAL A 483 17.71 20.24 1.61
C VAL A 483 17.66 21.15 0.39
N ALA A 484 18.18 22.37 0.48
CA ALA A 484 18.21 23.30 -0.65
C ALA A 484 19.12 22.82 -1.80
N GLY A 485 20.24 22.19 -1.47
CA GLY A 485 21.28 21.81 -2.44
C GLY A 485 21.09 20.46 -3.10
N THR A 486 20.41 19.51 -2.45
CA THR A 486 20.26 18.15 -2.97
C THR A 486 19.36 18.10 -4.22
N ARG A 487 19.79 17.29 -5.21
CA ARG A 487 19.04 17.05 -6.46
C ARG A 487 18.63 15.59 -6.64
N VAL A 488 19.12 14.72 -5.77
CA VAL A 488 18.90 13.27 -5.87
C VAL A 488 17.92 12.75 -4.82
N LEU A 489 17.75 13.46 -3.71
CA LEU A 489 16.87 13.06 -2.63
C LEU A 489 15.39 13.09 -3.09
N ARG A 490 14.72 11.96 -2.97
CA ARG A 490 13.30 11.77 -3.34
C ARG A 490 12.37 11.76 -2.13
N GLU A 491 12.87 11.22 -1.03
CA GLU A 491 12.11 11.07 0.21
C GLU A 491 12.88 11.68 1.37
N LEU A 492 12.21 12.56 2.11
CA LEU A 492 12.75 13.19 3.31
C LEU A 492 11.76 13.03 4.46
N ALA A 493 12.21 12.36 5.52
CA ALA A 493 11.49 12.28 6.79
C ALA A 493 12.30 12.98 7.88
N LEU A 494 11.71 13.99 8.49
CA LEU A 494 12.28 14.74 9.61
C LEU A 494 11.40 14.50 10.83
N ALA A 495 11.97 14.00 11.91
CA ALA A 495 11.28 13.82 13.18
C ALA A 495 12.10 14.44 14.30
N PHE A 496 11.49 15.39 15.00
CA PHE A 496 12.09 16.06 16.13
C PHE A 496 11.37 15.61 17.40
N PHE A 497 12.14 15.31 18.44
CA PHE A 497 11.61 14.83 19.72
C PHE A 497 11.97 15.82 20.79
N PHE A 498 10.95 16.32 21.48
CA PHE A 498 11.08 17.27 22.57
C PHE A 498 10.76 16.52 23.88
N ASP A 499 11.70 16.54 24.83
CA ASP A 499 11.39 16.16 26.19
C ASP A 499 10.57 17.28 26.86
N SER A 500 9.46 16.87 27.47
CA SER A 500 8.47 17.76 28.06
C SER A 500 9.09 18.83 28.96
N ASP A 501 8.65 20.08 28.80
CA ASP A 501 8.68 21.24 29.73
C ASP A 501 9.65 22.39 29.44
N THR A 502 10.51 22.36 28.43
CA THR A 502 11.35 23.54 28.12
C THR A 502 11.10 24.08 26.72
N TRP A 503 10.16 25.01 26.60
CA TRP A 503 9.74 25.62 25.33
C TRP A 503 10.58 26.82 24.87
N ASP A 504 11.70 27.11 25.50
CA ASP A 504 12.57 28.25 25.13
C ASP A 504 13.44 27.88 23.89
N ILE A 505 12.80 27.74 22.72
CA ILE A 505 13.54 27.60 21.46
C ILE A 505 13.93 29.03 20.99
N VAL A 506 15.19 29.37 21.18
CA VAL A 506 15.75 30.68 20.79
C VAL A 506 15.85 30.82 19.25
N ASP A 507 15.92 29.73 18.51
CA ASP A 507 16.11 29.72 17.04
C ASP A 507 15.03 28.87 16.37
N ALA A 508 14.16 29.48 15.59
CA ALA A 508 13.11 28.80 14.82
C ALA A 508 13.67 28.11 13.55
N PRO A 509 13.93 26.78 13.59
CA PRO A 509 14.47 26.06 12.44
C PRO A 509 13.46 25.94 11.27
N GLU A 510 12.17 26.12 11.56
CA GLU A 510 11.05 25.89 10.64
C GLU A 510 11.14 26.80 9.42
N ARG A 511 11.43 28.08 9.62
CA ARG A 511 11.51 29.06 8.54
C ARG A 511 12.63 28.78 7.56
N ALA A 512 13.80 28.39 8.08
CA ALA A 512 14.94 28.01 7.25
C ALA A 512 14.63 26.74 6.44
N LEU A 513 13.99 25.77 7.06
CA LEU A 513 13.57 24.53 6.43
C LEU A 513 12.54 24.77 5.31
N VAL A 514 11.49 25.55 5.55
CA VAL A 514 10.45 25.84 4.54
C VAL A 514 11.05 26.58 3.35
N ARG A 515 11.96 27.55 3.59
CA ARG A 515 12.71 28.24 2.51
C ARG A 515 13.58 27.27 1.72
N ALA A 516 14.27 26.34 2.37
CA ALA A 516 15.08 25.33 1.70
C ALA A 516 14.22 24.40 0.83
N LEU A 517 13.08 23.97 1.35
CA LEU A 517 12.11 23.16 0.61
C LEU A 517 11.53 23.91 -0.60
N SER A 518 11.30 25.21 -0.53
CA SER A 518 10.73 25.99 -1.64
C SER A 518 11.65 26.07 -2.87
N VAL A 519 12.97 25.96 -2.67
CA VAL A 519 13.94 25.94 -3.79
C VAL A 519 14.27 24.52 -4.25
N ASN A 520 13.96 23.50 -3.44
CA ASN A 520 14.22 22.11 -3.80
C ASN A 520 13.25 21.60 -4.86
N LYS A 521 13.78 20.89 -5.87
CA LYS A 521 13.00 20.32 -6.98
C LYS A 521 13.14 18.80 -7.09
N SER A 522 13.63 18.15 -6.04
CA SER A 522 13.89 16.71 -6.06
C SER A 522 13.06 15.92 -5.06
N ILE A 523 12.68 16.52 -3.93
CA ILE A 523 11.92 15.85 -2.86
C ILE A 523 10.47 15.67 -3.30
N ARG A 524 10.03 14.42 -3.34
CA ARG A 524 8.71 13.97 -3.79
C ARG A 524 7.79 13.58 -2.63
N ARG A 525 8.37 12.98 -1.60
CA ARG A 525 7.68 12.58 -0.36
C ARG A 525 8.33 13.31 0.80
N LEU A 526 7.53 14.07 1.52
CA LEU A 526 7.96 14.86 2.66
C LEU A 526 7.20 14.45 3.91
N SER A 527 7.93 14.11 4.97
CA SER A 527 7.37 13.85 6.29
C SER A 527 8.04 14.77 7.31
N ILE A 528 7.24 15.53 8.05
CA ILE A 528 7.71 16.43 9.10
C ILE A 528 6.96 16.12 10.38
N ARG A 529 7.68 15.88 11.47
CA ARG A 529 7.11 15.59 12.79
C ARG A 529 7.82 16.40 13.88
N GLY A 530 7.06 16.87 14.86
CA GLY A 530 7.59 17.45 16.10
C GLY A 530 8.11 18.87 15.98
N LEU A 531 7.81 19.63 14.92
CA LEU A 531 8.14 21.05 14.81
C LEU A 531 6.96 21.93 15.18
N LEU A 532 7.27 23.14 15.69
CA LEU A 532 6.32 24.19 16.05
C LEU A 532 6.29 25.24 14.95
N PHE A 533 5.30 25.17 14.08
CA PHE A 533 5.12 26.17 13.04
C PHE A 533 4.20 27.29 13.50
N ASN A 534 4.59 28.53 13.31
CA ASN A 534 3.69 29.67 13.46
C ASN A 534 2.88 29.90 12.16
N ASP A 535 1.92 30.81 12.20
CA ASP A 535 1.05 31.11 11.06
C ASP A 535 1.79 31.55 9.79
N THR A 536 2.97 32.16 9.92
CA THR A 536 3.76 32.58 8.76
C THR A 536 4.41 31.38 8.10
N GLU A 537 5.03 30.50 8.88
CA GLU A 537 5.68 29.28 8.36
C GLU A 537 4.66 28.28 7.82
N THR A 538 3.49 28.13 8.47
CA THR A 538 2.41 27.28 7.97
C THR A 538 1.85 27.79 6.65
N ARG A 539 1.66 29.10 6.46
CA ARG A 539 1.28 29.68 5.16
C ARG A 539 2.35 29.45 4.10
N MET A 540 3.62 29.68 4.44
CA MET A 540 4.72 29.39 3.50
C MET A 540 4.76 27.91 3.10
N LEU A 541 4.50 26.98 4.02
CA LEU A 541 4.42 25.55 3.73
C LEU A 541 3.19 25.23 2.86
N ALA A 542 2.06 25.88 3.12
CA ALA A 542 0.85 25.74 2.29
C ALA A 542 1.10 26.20 0.85
N ASP A 543 1.69 27.38 0.68
CA ASP A 543 2.05 27.94 -0.64
C ASP A 543 3.04 27.05 -1.39
N LEU A 544 4.03 26.52 -0.66
CA LEU A 544 4.97 25.56 -1.22
C LEU A 544 4.25 24.31 -1.74
N VAL A 545 3.40 23.69 -0.94
CA VAL A 545 2.69 22.45 -1.33
C VAL A 545 1.73 22.73 -2.48
N GLN A 546 1.03 23.86 -2.46
CA GLN A 546 0.10 24.27 -3.50
C GLN A 546 0.79 24.50 -4.85
N SER A 547 1.93 25.19 -4.85
CA SER A 547 2.68 25.54 -6.07
C SER A 547 3.62 24.45 -6.53
N SER A 548 3.94 23.45 -5.68
CA SER A 548 4.88 22.39 -6.00
C SER A 548 4.36 21.50 -7.12
N ARG A 549 5.24 21.24 -8.10
CA ARG A 549 5.05 20.21 -9.12
C ARG A 549 5.82 18.92 -8.84
N VAL A 550 6.39 18.81 -7.64
CA VAL A 550 7.31 17.72 -7.29
C VAL A 550 6.81 16.97 -6.05
N ILE A 551 6.35 17.68 -5.01
CA ILE A 551 5.87 17.06 -3.77
C ILE A 551 4.46 16.49 -4.03
N TYR A 552 4.37 15.16 -4.08
CA TYR A 552 3.08 14.48 -4.25
C TYR A 552 2.58 13.79 -2.98
N HIS A 553 3.40 13.70 -1.94
CA HIS A 553 2.98 13.15 -0.64
C HIS A 553 3.52 14.00 0.51
N LEU A 554 2.64 14.41 1.40
CA LEU A 554 2.97 15.17 2.60
C LEU A 554 2.44 14.47 3.85
N SER A 555 3.34 14.17 4.80
CA SER A 555 2.97 13.76 6.16
C SER A 555 3.39 14.86 7.12
N PHE A 556 2.44 15.47 7.81
CA PHE A 556 2.66 16.61 8.69
C PHE A 556 2.10 16.33 10.08
N TYR A 557 2.99 16.17 11.05
CA TYR A 557 2.67 15.84 12.43
C TYR A 557 3.32 16.88 13.36
N PRO A 558 2.83 18.13 13.36
CA PRO A 558 3.37 19.16 14.24
C PRO A 558 3.09 18.84 15.70
N ASP A 559 3.84 19.43 16.57
CA ASP A 559 3.73 19.21 18.01
C ASP A 559 2.49 19.90 18.60
N ASN A 560 2.03 20.98 17.97
CA ASN A 560 0.82 21.70 18.35
C ASN A 560 -0.32 21.55 17.33
N TYR A 561 -1.54 21.60 17.83
CA TYR A 561 -2.76 21.56 17.04
C TYR A 561 -2.92 22.77 16.10
N GLU A 562 -2.55 23.95 16.58
CA GLU A 562 -2.74 25.21 15.88
C GLU A 562 -1.99 25.24 14.55
N SER A 563 -0.77 24.72 14.51
CA SER A 563 0.00 24.57 13.26
C SER A 563 -0.71 23.68 12.23
N ALA A 564 -1.31 22.56 12.68
CA ALA A 564 -2.07 21.69 11.79
C ALA A 564 -3.32 22.39 11.25
N ALA A 565 -4.05 23.09 12.11
CA ALA A 565 -5.25 23.84 11.74
C ALA A 565 -4.94 24.98 10.75
N SER A 566 -3.91 25.78 11.04
CA SER A 566 -3.47 26.88 10.18
C SER A 566 -3.02 26.38 8.79
N LEU A 567 -2.29 25.24 8.72
CA LEU A 567 -1.89 24.64 7.45
C LEU A 567 -3.11 24.20 6.63
N ILE A 568 -4.07 23.54 7.26
CA ILE A 568 -5.27 23.02 6.57
C ILE A 568 -6.11 24.16 6.02
N GLN A 569 -6.38 25.20 6.83
CA GLN A 569 -7.14 26.37 6.39
C GLN A 569 -6.45 27.09 5.22
N SER A 570 -5.13 27.25 5.31
CA SER A 570 -4.36 27.91 4.24
C SER A 570 -4.35 27.09 2.95
N LEU A 571 -4.26 25.77 3.04
CA LEU A 571 -4.29 24.88 1.88
C LEU A 571 -5.68 24.79 1.26
N SER A 572 -6.74 24.60 2.07
CA SER A 572 -8.10 24.34 1.57
C SER A 572 -8.61 25.47 0.67
N ALA A 573 -8.21 26.71 0.96
CA ALA A 573 -8.65 27.89 0.21
C ALA A 573 -8.30 27.84 -1.29
N ASN A 574 -7.20 27.21 -1.68
CA ASN A 574 -6.69 27.25 -3.04
C ASN A 574 -6.27 25.90 -3.63
N ILE A 575 -6.42 24.79 -2.89
CA ILE A 575 -5.91 23.47 -3.28
C ILE A 575 -6.58 22.89 -4.54
N SER A 576 -7.75 23.37 -4.93
CA SER A 576 -8.55 22.85 -6.07
C SER A 576 -7.79 22.83 -7.40
N SER A 577 -6.87 23.77 -7.60
CA SER A 577 -6.01 23.85 -8.80
C SER A 577 -4.78 22.96 -8.76
N ASN A 578 -4.49 22.32 -7.61
CA ASN A 578 -3.35 21.41 -7.48
C ASN A 578 -3.65 20.05 -8.10
N TYR A 579 -2.80 19.59 -9.02
CA TYR A 579 -2.84 18.26 -9.65
C TYR A 579 -1.64 17.39 -9.27
N THR A 580 -0.82 17.83 -8.31
CA THR A 580 0.40 17.12 -7.90
C THR A 580 0.21 16.30 -6.65
N LEU A 581 -0.48 16.83 -5.63
CA LEU A 581 -0.63 16.17 -4.33
C LEU A 581 -1.56 14.95 -4.43
N LEU A 582 -1.03 13.76 -4.14
CA LEU A 582 -1.75 12.48 -4.18
C LEU A 582 -2.14 11.96 -2.80
N GLY A 583 -1.48 12.44 -1.76
CA GLY A 583 -1.79 12.04 -0.40
C GLY A 583 -1.28 13.04 0.62
N MET A 584 -2.07 13.22 1.67
CA MET A 584 -1.70 14.01 2.84
C MET A 584 -2.07 13.25 4.11
N GLN A 585 -1.16 13.23 5.08
CA GLN A 585 -1.37 12.64 6.40
C GLN A 585 -1.13 13.69 7.47
N LEU A 586 -2.00 13.71 8.46
CA LEU A 586 -1.93 14.63 9.60
C LEU A 586 -2.09 13.88 10.91
N SER A 587 -1.58 14.42 12.00
CA SER A 587 -1.99 14.01 13.33
C SER A 587 -3.49 14.29 13.52
N GLN A 588 -4.19 13.33 14.13
CA GLN A 588 -5.64 13.25 14.33
C GLN A 588 -6.33 14.59 14.63
N ARG A 589 -7.45 14.91 13.91
CA ARG A 589 -8.21 16.13 14.24
C ARG A 589 -9.69 16.04 13.85
N GLN A 590 -10.52 15.99 14.86
CA GLN A 590 -11.99 15.98 14.73
C GLN A 590 -12.57 17.32 14.27
N GLU A 591 -11.88 18.42 14.55
CA GLU A 591 -12.41 19.79 14.46
C GLU A 591 -12.25 20.45 13.08
N LEU A 592 -11.44 19.87 12.21
CA LEU A 592 -11.08 20.46 10.91
C LEU A 592 -11.97 19.99 9.74
N GLY A 593 -13.18 19.52 10.04
CA GLY A 593 -14.07 18.75 9.17
C GLY A 593 -14.12 19.14 7.70
N HIS A 594 -14.54 20.36 7.35
CA HIS A 594 -14.78 20.74 5.95
C HIS A 594 -13.48 21.03 5.18
N ASP A 595 -12.56 21.77 5.78
CA ASP A 595 -11.29 22.14 5.12
C ASP A 595 -10.43 20.89 4.83
N TRP A 596 -10.36 20.00 5.82
CA TRP A 596 -9.68 18.72 5.63
C TRP A 596 -10.34 17.85 4.55
N PHE A 597 -11.67 17.80 4.53
CA PHE A 597 -12.43 17.10 3.47
C PHE A 597 -12.07 17.63 2.09
N THR A 598 -11.97 18.95 1.92
CA THR A 598 -11.59 19.58 0.64
C THR A 598 -10.22 19.12 0.17
N ILE A 599 -9.22 19.06 1.08
CA ILE A 599 -7.87 18.57 0.74
C ILE A 599 -7.89 17.11 0.35
N VAL A 600 -8.58 16.27 1.12
CA VAL A 600 -8.70 14.84 0.82
C VAL A 600 -9.44 14.58 -0.49
N ASP A 601 -10.46 15.38 -0.80
CA ASP A 601 -11.17 15.30 -2.09
C ASP A 601 -10.25 15.58 -3.28
N VAL A 602 -9.42 16.62 -3.18
CA VAL A 602 -8.41 16.94 -4.21
C VAL A 602 -7.36 15.82 -4.34
N THR A 603 -6.82 15.30 -3.23
CA THR A 603 -5.83 14.21 -3.28
C THR A 603 -6.43 12.93 -3.89
N ARG A 604 -7.70 12.63 -3.59
CA ARG A 604 -8.44 11.51 -4.17
C ARG A 604 -8.66 11.69 -5.67
N ARG A 605 -9.11 12.89 -6.10
CA ARG A 605 -9.22 13.25 -7.53
C ARG A 605 -7.90 13.03 -8.25
N ASN A 606 -6.81 13.57 -7.70
CA ASN A 606 -5.49 13.47 -8.32
C ASN A 606 -5.00 12.01 -8.39
N SER A 607 -5.22 11.23 -7.32
CA SER A 607 -4.88 9.80 -7.31
C SER A 607 -5.66 9.03 -8.38
N SER A 608 -6.96 9.31 -8.56
CA SER A 608 -7.77 8.73 -9.63
C SER A 608 -7.23 9.10 -11.02
N LEU A 609 -6.88 10.37 -11.23
CA LEU A 609 -6.30 10.83 -12.50
C LEU A 609 -4.95 10.14 -12.79
N VAL A 610 -4.06 10.05 -11.80
CA VAL A 610 -2.76 9.36 -11.96
C VAL A 610 -2.96 7.87 -12.27
N THR A 611 -3.90 7.21 -11.62
CA THR A 611 -4.24 5.81 -11.89
C THR A 611 -4.73 5.62 -13.32
N ARG A 612 -5.66 6.45 -13.78
CA ARG A 612 -6.17 6.42 -15.17
C ARG A 612 -5.06 6.70 -16.17
N ALA A 613 -4.22 7.72 -15.90
CA ALA A 613 -3.09 8.08 -16.75
C ALA A 613 -2.07 6.93 -16.87
N ALA A 614 -1.75 6.26 -15.77
CA ALA A 614 -0.86 5.10 -15.79
C ALA A 614 -1.43 3.97 -16.66
N HIS A 615 -2.72 3.68 -16.55
CA HIS A 615 -3.37 2.68 -17.40
C HIS A 615 -3.38 3.07 -18.88
N PHE A 616 -3.49 4.36 -19.18
CA PHE A 616 -3.33 4.84 -20.58
C PHE A 616 -1.92 4.56 -21.11
N VAL A 617 -0.90 4.89 -20.34
CA VAL A 617 0.51 4.60 -20.67
C VAL A 617 0.76 3.09 -20.85
N MET A 618 0.02 2.27 -20.11
CA MET A 618 0.03 0.82 -20.21
C MET A 618 -0.84 0.25 -21.36
N GLY A 619 -1.45 1.12 -22.19
CA GLY A 619 -2.15 0.70 -23.40
C GLY A 619 -3.68 0.74 -23.32
N MET A 620 -4.29 1.20 -22.23
CA MET A 620 -5.76 1.37 -22.15
C MET A 620 -6.21 2.63 -22.89
N ARG A 621 -6.87 2.49 -24.02
CA ARG A 621 -7.24 3.59 -24.92
C ARG A 621 -8.63 4.19 -24.66
N HIS A 622 -9.09 4.23 -23.42
CA HIS A 622 -10.34 4.90 -23.09
C HIS A 622 -10.15 6.42 -22.99
N LYS A 623 -11.12 7.18 -23.47
CA LYS A 623 -11.13 8.65 -23.48
C LYS A 623 -10.80 9.25 -22.11
N TYR A 624 -11.46 8.80 -21.04
CA TYR A 624 -11.22 9.30 -19.68
C TYR A 624 -9.83 8.99 -19.13
N CYS A 625 -9.13 7.98 -19.69
CA CYS A 625 -7.72 7.71 -19.36
C CYS A 625 -6.79 8.66 -20.14
N ALA A 626 -7.14 9.01 -21.36
CA ALA A 626 -6.42 9.98 -22.17
C ALA A 626 -6.54 11.40 -21.61
N GLU A 627 -7.74 11.81 -21.22
CA GLU A 627 -7.97 13.08 -20.50
C GLU A 627 -7.09 13.17 -19.24
N ALA A 628 -7.00 12.06 -18.51
CA ALA A 628 -6.20 12.02 -17.28
C ALA A 628 -4.70 12.20 -17.57
N VAL A 629 -4.14 11.56 -18.61
CA VAL A 629 -2.71 11.73 -18.90
C VAL A 629 -2.38 13.13 -19.38
N GLU A 630 -3.25 13.79 -20.14
CA GLU A 630 -3.07 15.20 -20.52
C GLU A 630 -3.01 16.11 -19.27
N LEU A 631 -3.80 15.83 -18.25
CA LEU A 631 -3.86 16.63 -17.01
C LEU A 631 -2.70 16.40 -16.07
N VAL A 632 -2.20 15.16 -15.95
CA VAL A 632 -1.25 14.78 -14.89
C VAL A 632 0.08 14.22 -15.38
N HIS A 633 0.42 14.36 -16.67
CA HIS A 633 1.67 13.84 -17.24
C HIS A 633 2.94 14.34 -16.54
N PHE A 634 2.88 15.50 -15.90
CA PHE A 634 3.98 16.10 -15.15
C PHE A 634 4.07 15.58 -13.70
N ASN A 635 3.07 14.83 -13.23
CA ASN A 635 3.02 14.36 -11.85
C ASN A 635 4.08 13.26 -11.60
N PRO A 636 4.99 13.43 -10.64
CA PRO A 636 6.01 12.40 -10.38
C PRO A 636 5.42 11.08 -9.85
N GLY A 637 4.22 11.11 -9.26
CA GLY A 637 3.50 9.90 -8.85
C GLY A 637 3.06 9.04 -10.05
N LEU A 638 2.81 9.65 -11.21
CA LEU A 638 2.56 8.90 -12.44
C LEU A 638 3.80 8.09 -12.86
N VAL A 639 4.97 8.70 -12.80
CA VAL A 639 6.23 8.00 -13.10
C VAL A 639 6.42 6.82 -12.16
N ALA A 640 6.23 7.03 -10.86
CA ALA A 640 6.35 5.97 -9.86
C ALA A 640 5.36 4.81 -10.11
N LEU A 641 4.11 5.11 -10.45
CA LEU A 641 3.08 4.10 -10.71
C LEU A 641 3.37 3.31 -12.00
N VAL A 642 3.85 3.97 -13.04
CA VAL A 642 4.26 3.30 -14.29
C VAL A 642 5.48 2.40 -14.07
N GLN A 643 6.47 2.85 -13.27
CA GLN A 643 7.61 2.01 -12.87
C GLN A 643 7.16 0.73 -12.16
N GLU A 644 6.24 0.86 -11.21
CA GLU A 644 5.69 -0.26 -10.44
C GLU A 644 4.93 -1.25 -11.32
N HIS A 645 4.00 -0.76 -12.14
CA HIS A 645 3.16 -1.61 -12.99
C HIS A 645 3.94 -2.32 -14.10
N ALA A 646 4.94 -1.64 -14.68
CA ALA A 646 5.73 -2.19 -15.78
C ALA A 646 7.03 -2.85 -15.32
N SER A 647 7.41 -2.71 -14.04
CA SER A 647 8.68 -3.17 -13.48
C SER A 647 9.89 -2.64 -14.27
N ILE A 648 9.91 -1.33 -14.57
CA ILE A 648 10.92 -0.62 -15.35
C ILE A 648 11.60 0.48 -14.52
N ASP A 649 12.70 1.03 -15.03
CA ASP A 649 13.37 2.16 -14.39
C ASP A 649 12.66 3.51 -14.64
N GLU A 650 13.12 4.58 -13.94
CA GLU A 650 12.52 5.92 -14.03
C GLU A 650 12.64 6.52 -15.44
N ASN A 651 13.77 6.32 -16.12
CA ASN A 651 14.00 6.89 -17.45
C ASN A 651 13.07 6.26 -18.50
N GLU A 652 12.93 4.94 -18.44
CA GLU A 652 12.02 4.20 -19.32
C GLU A 652 10.56 4.58 -19.05
N ALA A 653 10.16 4.74 -17.77
CA ALA A 653 8.81 5.19 -17.43
C ALA A 653 8.52 6.59 -17.99
N VAL A 654 9.45 7.54 -17.82
CA VAL A 654 9.34 8.90 -18.40
C VAL A 654 9.29 8.84 -19.92
N SER A 655 10.07 7.98 -20.56
CA SER A 655 10.05 7.80 -22.01
C SER A 655 8.69 7.30 -22.49
N ARG A 656 8.10 6.30 -21.82
CA ARG A 656 6.76 5.78 -22.16
C ARG A 656 5.65 6.82 -21.99
N ILE A 657 5.70 7.61 -20.91
CA ILE A 657 4.75 8.72 -20.69
C ILE A 657 4.84 9.72 -21.84
N LYS A 658 6.06 10.15 -22.20
CA LYS A 658 6.29 11.08 -23.32
C LYS A 658 5.83 10.50 -24.65
N SER A 659 6.08 9.23 -24.93
CA SER A 659 5.64 8.55 -26.13
C SER A 659 4.11 8.49 -26.20
N SER A 660 3.44 8.20 -25.07
CA SER A 660 1.97 8.18 -24.99
C SER A 660 1.35 9.55 -25.25
N LEU A 661 1.98 10.63 -24.78
CA LEU A 661 1.54 12.01 -25.09
C LEU A 661 1.76 12.35 -26.56
N LYS A 662 2.92 11.95 -27.10
CA LYS A 662 3.25 12.20 -28.50
C LYS A 662 2.29 11.49 -29.47
N SER A 663 1.65 10.38 -29.04
CA SER A 663 0.64 9.73 -29.88
C SER A 663 -0.58 10.64 -30.13
N PHE A 664 -0.83 11.64 -29.31
CA PHE A 664 -1.89 12.64 -29.53
C PHE A 664 -1.53 13.67 -30.60
N ASP A 665 -0.28 13.78 -31.02
CA ASP A 665 0.11 14.64 -32.14
C ASP A 665 -0.36 14.05 -33.47
N ASP A 666 -0.60 12.74 -33.54
CA ASP A 666 -1.26 12.09 -34.67
C ASP A 666 -2.77 12.32 -34.62
N MET A 667 -3.33 12.78 -35.71
CA MET A 667 -4.75 13.15 -35.81
C MET A 667 -5.65 11.92 -35.67
N ASP A 668 -5.29 10.81 -36.29
CA ASP A 668 -6.12 9.61 -36.33
C ASP A 668 -6.14 8.96 -34.92
N ASP A 669 -5.00 8.93 -34.25
CA ASP A 669 -4.90 8.47 -32.86
C ASP A 669 -5.71 9.37 -31.92
N PHE A 670 -5.58 10.70 -32.05
CA PHE A 670 -6.36 11.65 -31.25
C PHE A 670 -7.86 11.47 -31.43
N MET A 671 -8.34 11.45 -32.70
CA MET A 671 -9.75 11.28 -33.01
C MET A 671 -10.30 9.94 -32.50
N SER A 672 -9.53 8.87 -32.67
CA SER A 672 -9.90 7.54 -32.20
C SER A 672 -10.09 7.52 -30.68
N VAL A 673 -9.14 8.09 -29.92
CA VAL A 673 -9.18 8.14 -28.46
C VAL A 673 -10.25 9.10 -27.95
N ALA A 674 -10.45 10.25 -28.62
CA ALA A 674 -11.49 11.22 -28.28
C ALA A 674 -12.91 10.72 -28.58
N GLY A 675 -13.07 9.57 -29.27
CA GLY A 675 -14.35 8.99 -29.62
C GLY A 675 -15.01 9.67 -30.85
N VAL A 676 -14.23 10.41 -31.61
CA VAL A 676 -14.71 11.00 -32.87
C VAL A 676 -14.59 9.96 -33.99
N VAL A 677 -15.69 9.31 -34.27
CA VAL A 677 -15.73 8.31 -35.36
C VAL A 677 -15.98 9.05 -36.68
N ARG A 678 -15.02 8.98 -37.62
CA ARG A 678 -15.03 9.64 -38.90
C ARG A 678 -16.33 9.40 -39.68
N ASP A 679 -16.89 8.21 -39.58
CA ASP A 679 -18.14 7.81 -40.27
C ASP A 679 -19.43 8.36 -39.64
N ARG A 680 -19.33 8.99 -38.45
CA ARG A 680 -20.48 9.63 -37.76
C ARG A 680 -20.49 11.16 -37.89
N VAL A 681 -19.44 11.76 -38.43
CA VAL A 681 -19.40 13.19 -38.67
C VAL A 681 -20.08 13.44 -40.01
N THR A 682 -21.39 13.67 -39.98
CA THR A 682 -22.13 14.09 -41.17
C THR A 682 -22.14 15.61 -41.23
N CYS A 683 -21.42 16.18 -42.18
CA CYS A 683 -21.52 17.59 -42.50
C CYS A 683 -22.63 17.78 -43.57
N HIS A 684 -23.67 18.48 -43.19
CA HIS A 684 -24.69 18.89 -44.19
C HIS A 684 -24.09 19.96 -45.09
N LYS A 685 -24.19 19.74 -46.40
CA LYS A 685 -23.73 20.70 -47.41
C LYS A 685 -24.46 22.04 -47.19
N ARG A 686 -23.70 23.09 -46.96
CA ARG A 686 -24.25 24.45 -46.81
C ARG A 686 -24.25 25.15 -48.16
N ASP A 687 -25.39 25.76 -48.51
CA ASP A 687 -25.54 26.48 -49.77
C ASP A 687 -24.92 27.90 -49.75
N ASP A 688 -24.38 28.32 -48.57
CA ASP A 688 -23.76 29.63 -48.37
C ASP A 688 -22.27 29.69 -48.78
N GLY A 689 -21.70 28.61 -49.30
CA GLY A 689 -20.30 28.54 -49.74
C GLY A 689 -19.25 28.63 -48.62
N GLN A 690 -19.67 28.63 -47.36
CA GLN A 690 -18.73 28.64 -46.24
C GLN A 690 -18.07 27.28 -46.06
N LYS A 691 -16.74 27.30 -45.85
CA LYS A 691 -15.96 26.09 -45.57
C LYS A 691 -16.37 25.47 -44.24
N GLN A 692 -16.61 24.20 -44.28
CA GLN A 692 -16.87 23.38 -43.07
C GLN A 692 -15.58 22.73 -42.57
N LEU A 693 -15.62 22.17 -41.36
CA LEU A 693 -14.50 21.48 -40.75
C LEU A 693 -13.92 20.36 -41.66
N VAL A 694 -14.77 19.64 -42.39
CA VAL A 694 -14.37 18.57 -43.32
C VAL A 694 -13.64 19.09 -44.56
N ASP A 695 -13.80 20.37 -44.89
CA ASP A 695 -13.14 21.01 -46.03
C ASP A 695 -11.73 21.52 -45.69
N LEU A 696 -11.35 21.42 -44.41
CA LEU A 696 -10.02 21.83 -43.93
C LEU A 696 -8.97 20.80 -44.36
N ASN A 697 -7.83 21.29 -44.82
CA ASN A 697 -6.68 20.43 -45.09
C ASN A 697 -6.01 19.93 -43.80
N GLN A 698 -5.16 18.94 -43.94
CA GLN A 698 -4.47 18.29 -42.80
C GLN A 698 -3.65 19.29 -41.94
N TYR A 699 -3.06 20.33 -42.55
CA TYR A 699 -2.29 21.35 -41.82
C TYR A 699 -3.19 22.20 -40.93
N CYS A 700 -4.38 22.56 -41.38
CA CYS A 700 -5.36 23.28 -40.58
C CYS A 700 -5.83 22.42 -39.41
N TRP A 701 -6.09 21.15 -39.63
CA TRP A 701 -6.47 20.20 -38.58
C TRP A 701 -5.37 20.05 -37.53
N LEU A 702 -4.11 19.87 -37.93
CA LEU A 702 -2.98 19.79 -37.00
C LEU A 702 -2.81 21.09 -36.19
N HIS A 703 -3.07 22.25 -36.81
CA HIS A 703 -3.06 23.53 -36.13
C HIS A 703 -4.17 23.63 -35.08
N ILE A 704 -5.41 23.24 -35.43
CA ILE A 704 -6.55 23.21 -34.51
C ILE A 704 -6.26 22.23 -33.37
N ARG A 705 -5.68 21.05 -33.66
CA ARG A 705 -5.35 20.04 -32.71
C ARG A 705 -4.45 20.56 -31.56
N GLN A 706 -3.54 21.47 -31.85
CA GLN A 706 -2.64 22.05 -30.83
C GLN A 706 -3.38 22.76 -29.67
N TYR A 707 -4.63 23.21 -29.94
CA TYR A 707 -5.47 23.91 -28.97
C TYR A 707 -6.55 23.02 -28.33
N LEU A 708 -6.80 21.84 -28.90
CA LEU A 708 -7.82 20.92 -28.38
C LEU A 708 -7.21 19.92 -27.42
N LYS A 709 -7.91 19.69 -26.31
CA LYS A 709 -7.66 18.57 -25.39
C LYS A 709 -8.70 17.48 -25.64
N VAL A 710 -8.36 16.26 -25.27
CA VAL A 710 -9.30 15.11 -25.37
C VAL A 710 -10.60 15.41 -24.62
N GLY A 711 -10.52 16.08 -23.47
CA GLY A 711 -11.67 16.47 -22.65
C GLY A 711 -12.58 17.56 -23.26
N ASP A 712 -12.11 18.32 -24.27
CA ASP A 712 -12.92 19.33 -24.94
C ASP A 712 -13.93 18.72 -25.93
N ILE A 713 -13.71 17.46 -26.30
CA ILE A 713 -14.61 16.72 -27.17
C ILE A 713 -15.76 16.15 -26.34
N LEU A 714 -16.96 16.60 -26.54
CA LEU A 714 -18.15 16.12 -25.84
C LEU A 714 -18.50 14.69 -26.29
N ASP A 715 -18.91 13.86 -25.31
CA ASP A 715 -19.48 12.55 -25.65
C ASP A 715 -20.80 12.75 -26.39
N ALA A 716 -21.04 12.00 -27.45
CA ALA A 716 -22.35 11.97 -28.12
C ALA A 716 -23.42 11.53 -27.11
N GLN A 717 -24.42 12.36 -26.90
CA GLN A 717 -25.53 12.12 -25.96
C GLN A 717 -26.40 10.93 -26.43
#